data_4b5f7c6714c8a00b7606997fd4d53ee9
#
_entry.id   4b5f7c6714c8a00b7606997fd4d53ee9
#
_cell.length_a   1.000
_cell.length_b   1.000
_cell.length_c   1.000
_cell.angle_alpha   90.00
_cell.angle_beta   90.00
_cell.angle_gamma   90.00
#
_symmetry.space_group_name_H-M   'P 1'
#
loop_
_entity.id
_entity.type
_entity.pdbx_description
1 polymer ?
#
loop_
_entity_poly.entity_id
_entity_poly.type
_entity_poly.pdbx_seq_one_letter_code
_entity_poly.pdbx_strand_id
1 'polypeptide(L)'
;MKKTSTFYVWVSVCSIVATLTCGQAAVYRPDLQPPGHDPQPLDYHTFTEATVVVSPGLTLTNATLVIAEGHIVSVSEGGPTPAGSRVWNMRGYTVYPGLIDPYYAVSPDGTKVRTTGATESNHHDHQNLRDHRAAGDWNFYGMTGDEPDPGSEGPGSSLSTITPEYSVLDDWHFEPGQRKELRNLGFTAVHLSPSKGIIRGTGAVSLTGEASPNELIQKAETFQHLGFNSRASKSDEYPKSLMGVISAIRQTFIDTQDYARRSGNDSQKDYNPSLEALKAPLNGSQSVIIEPGSVLMASRAAKLADEFGLRFNLIAQGQEWRRPDLLASIDAPFIVPINFPEIPSLPEEEDWEAVDLDLLRHWDWAPEVPSVLASQGHRIALTLYTLNDRKQFRKKLKQAVERGLPETTALAALTTIPAELFGLSESMGTLAQGKLANFTIVEGDSYFNPDHPIESTWVKGIRYANEAFDPDAKKESKEKDTKGEEKHSRIARSPLEEFPTQEGPDTLLIKNATLWTSSALGIIEQGDMLIQHGHILEVGKNLSLPSGDLGTCLVIDATGKYVTPGLIDAHSHSMIMGGVNEGTYPSTAMVRIADVVNSETENIYYQLAGGLTIANLLHGSANPIGGQNAVIKLRWGKGPDELIFKEAPGGIKFALGENVKQSNWGNDRTTRFPQSRMGVPVFYENRFTAAQQYQAAWKVFHDGEGERPDRDLEMEALVEILEGRRWIHCHSYRQDEILMFLRVMESFGVRVGTLQHVLEGYKVADEIAAHGAGASCFTDWWAYKFEVIDAIPYAGSLMHERGALVSFNSDDSDLARRMYLEAAKAVKYGNTPPEEALNFVTLYPAQQLKIDHLVGSLEKGKHADFVIWSKPPLDSGTTCLETWIEGVKYFDRFSDSDRTTQRTREKARLLEKAKKAVNFKPSSSDPSSETEEEWHTWQLFFQRALEKQDEGRIIHCDD
;
A
#
# COMPACT_ATOMS: atom_id res chain seq x y z
N MET A 1 25.28 76.01 3.67
CA MET A 1 24.16 76.25 4.61
C MET A 1 22.86 76.28 3.85
N LYS A 2 22.15 75.18 3.68
CA LYS A 2 20.75 74.99 3.28
C LYS A 2 20.61 73.57 2.69
N LYS A 3 20.66 72.58 3.58
CA LYS A 3 20.30 71.17 3.21
C LYS A 3 20.00 70.28 4.46
N THR A 4 19.39 70.85 5.48
CA THR A 4 19.13 70.10 6.72
C THR A 4 17.68 70.20 7.24
N SER A 5 16.77 70.85 6.51
CA SER A 5 15.38 70.95 7.02
C SER A 5 14.35 70.08 6.31
N THR A 6 14.72 69.34 5.23
CA THR A 6 13.76 68.53 4.47
C THR A 6 13.73 67.05 4.93
N PHE A 7 14.74 66.64 5.72
CA PHE A 7 14.83 65.27 6.19
C PHE A 7 13.98 64.99 7.44
N TYR A 8 13.74 65.96 8.29
CA TYR A 8 12.95 65.82 9.50
C TYR A 8 11.42 65.79 9.25
N VAL A 9 10.94 66.48 8.19
CA VAL A 9 9.52 66.45 7.85
C VAL A 9 9.08 65.11 7.25
N TRP A 10 9.98 64.39 6.54
CA TRP A 10 9.67 63.10 5.96
C TRP A 10 9.68 61.97 7.00
N VAL A 11 10.52 62.03 8.00
CA VAL A 11 10.57 61.06 9.10
C VAL A 11 9.35 61.19 10.01
N SER A 12 8.84 62.39 10.23
CA SER A 12 7.60 62.60 11.00
C SER A 12 6.34 62.19 10.25
N VAL A 13 6.29 62.30 8.92
CA VAL A 13 5.15 61.86 8.11
C VAL A 13 5.16 60.33 7.94
N CYS A 14 6.33 59.70 7.78
CA CYS A 14 6.42 58.22 7.79
C CYS A 14 6.11 57.63 9.17
N SER A 15 6.44 58.25 10.26
CA SER A 15 6.08 57.77 11.61
C SER A 15 4.55 57.92 11.89
N ILE A 16 3.89 58.93 11.34
CA ILE A 16 2.44 59.09 11.50
C ILE A 16 1.67 58.16 10.59
N VAL A 17 2.18 57.81 9.39
CA VAL A 17 1.57 56.82 8.53
C VAL A 17 1.82 55.39 9.02
N ALA A 18 2.99 55.12 9.62
CA ALA A 18 3.26 53.80 10.21
C ALA A 18 2.45 53.54 11.50
N THR A 19 2.06 54.58 12.24
CA THR A 19 1.19 54.44 13.41
C THR A 19 -0.31 54.36 13.07
N LEU A 20 -0.70 54.67 11.83
CA LEU A 20 -2.09 54.54 11.37
C LEU A 20 -2.39 53.23 10.60
N THR A 21 -1.36 52.44 10.25
CA THR A 21 -1.53 51.11 9.62
C THR A 21 -1.24 49.94 10.55
N CYS A 22 -0.75 50.18 11.77
CA CYS A 22 -0.56 49.17 12.82
C CYS A 22 -1.67 49.19 13.90
N GLY A 23 -2.90 49.39 13.50
CA GLY A 23 -3.99 49.57 14.45
C GLY A 23 -5.34 49.09 13.99
N GLN A 24 -5.41 47.89 13.46
CA GLN A 24 -6.63 47.11 13.45
C GLN A 24 -6.28 45.62 13.58
N ALA A 25 -5.60 45.21 14.63
CA ALA A 25 -6.06 44.05 15.34
C ALA A 25 -7.50 44.41 15.69
N ALA A 26 -8.47 43.65 15.15
CA ALA A 26 -9.83 43.74 15.61
C ALA A 26 -9.79 43.47 17.12
N VAL A 27 -9.73 44.53 17.87
CA VAL A 27 -10.04 44.46 19.30
C VAL A 27 -11.49 44.00 19.28
N TYR A 28 -11.74 42.75 19.64
CA TYR A 28 -13.03 42.25 20.02
C TYR A 28 -13.51 43.23 21.10
N ARG A 29 -14.32 44.20 20.68
CA ARG A 29 -15.08 45.00 21.61
C ARG A 29 -16.29 44.15 21.93
N PRO A 30 -16.40 43.53 23.12
CA PRO A 30 -17.67 43.07 23.55
C PRO A 30 -18.63 44.28 23.39
N ASP A 31 -19.77 44.07 22.74
CA ASP A 31 -20.78 45.11 22.59
C ASP A 31 -20.89 45.78 23.94
N LEU A 32 -20.58 47.12 23.99
CA LEU A 32 -20.63 47.88 25.24
C LEU A 32 -22.08 47.95 25.63
N GLN A 33 -22.55 46.93 26.33
CA GLN A 33 -23.84 47.01 27.00
C GLN A 33 -23.72 47.94 28.18
N PRO A 34 -24.74 48.75 28.44
CA PRO A 34 -24.76 49.63 29.61
C PRO A 34 -24.47 48.86 30.88
N PRO A 35 -23.64 49.35 31.81
CA PRO A 35 -23.41 48.68 33.06
C PRO A 35 -24.76 48.38 33.80
N GLY A 36 -24.99 47.13 34.11
CA GLY A 36 -26.22 46.66 34.76
C GLY A 36 -27.26 46.04 33.83
N HIS A 37 -26.98 45.95 32.50
CA HIS A 37 -27.86 45.32 31.52
C HIS A 37 -27.17 44.17 30.77
N ASP A 38 -26.12 43.57 31.34
CA ASP A 38 -25.71 42.26 30.89
C ASP A 38 -26.82 41.27 31.20
N PRO A 39 -27.59 40.78 30.22
CA PRO A 39 -28.45 39.66 30.49
C PRO A 39 -27.53 38.54 30.99
N GLN A 40 -27.61 38.18 32.25
CA GLN A 40 -26.95 37.01 32.79
C GLN A 40 -27.32 35.88 31.82
N PRO A 41 -26.33 35.17 31.21
CA PRO A 41 -26.65 34.03 30.36
C PRO A 41 -27.50 33.11 31.23
N LEU A 42 -28.65 32.66 30.65
CA LEU A 42 -29.48 31.71 31.38
C LEU A 42 -28.64 30.51 31.70
N ASP A 43 -28.49 30.15 32.98
CA ASP A 43 -27.66 29.02 33.41
C ASP A 43 -28.11 27.71 32.80
N TYR A 44 -29.41 27.66 32.38
CA TYR A 44 -30.02 26.44 31.84
C TYR A 44 -30.65 26.67 30.47
N HIS A 45 -30.37 25.74 29.55
CA HIS A 45 -31.17 25.53 28.34
C HIS A 45 -31.93 24.19 28.49
N THR A 46 -33.22 24.20 28.24
CA THR A 46 -34.09 23.01 28.32
C THR A 46 -34.76 22.77 26.97
N PHE A 47 -34.50 21.63 26.38
CA PHE A 47 -35.07 21.18 25.10
C PHE A 47 -36.21 20.21 25.47
N THR A 48 -37.45 20.58 25.13
CA THR A 48 -38.65 19.82 25.46
C THR A 48 -39.31 19.22 24.24
N GLU A 49 -40.07 18.16 24.40
CA GLU A 49 -40.83 17.47 23.36
C GLU A 49 -39.95 16.94 22.20
N ALA A 50 -38.67 16.73 22.46
CA ALA A 50 -37.72 16.24 21.48
C ALA A 50 -37.76 14.71 21.35
N THR A 51 -37.39 14.22 20.16
CA THR A 51 -36.84 12.87 20.04
C THR A 51 -35.35 12.95 20.37
N VAL A 52 -34.87 12.27 21.39
CA VAL A 52 -33.45 12.31 21.79
C VAL A 52 -32.81 10.95 21.61
N VAL A 53 -31.86 10.86 20.70
CA VAL A 53 -30.99 9.69 20.55
C VAL A 53 -29.85 9.81 21.56
N VAL A 54 -30.02 9.14 22.71
CA VAL A 54 -29.03 9.21 23.80
C VAL A 54 -27.72 8.56 23.44
N SER A 55 -27.81 7.42 22.77
CA SER A 55 -26.69 6.66 22.28
C SER A 55 -27.15 5.76 21.12
N PRO A 56 -26.25 5.16 20.34
CA PRO A 56 -26.64 4.17 19.34
C PRO A 56 -27.52 3.07 19.93
N GLY A 57 -28.75 2.93 19.37
CA GLY A 57 -29.76 1.96 19.85
C GLY A 57 -30.60 2.40 21.05
N LEU A 58 -30.40 3.57 21.64
CA LEU A 58 -31.18 4.11 22.72
C LEU A 58 -31.79 5.47 22.36
N THR A 59 -33.08 5.50 22.10
CA THR A 59 -33.85 6.72 21.75
C THR A 59 -34.96 6.95 22.73
N LEU A 60 -35.09 8.18 23.20
CA LEU A 60 -36.19 8.64 24.04
C LEU A 60 -37.14 9.54 23.21
N THR A 61 -38.43 9.28 23.31
CA THR A 61 -39.45 10.11 22.65
C THR A 61 -40.10 11.05 23.67
N ASN A 62 -40.57 12.22 23.20
CA ASN A 62 -41.09 13.26 24.07
C ASN A 62 -40.16 13.57 25.26
N ALA A 63 -38.86 13.60 24.96
CA ALA A 63 -37.82 13.75 25.96
C ALA A 63 -37.55 15.22 26.30
N THR A 64 -37.01 15.41 27.51
CA THR A 64 -36.44 16.68 27.97
C THR A 64 -34.94 16.52 28.18
N LEU A 65 -34.15 17.31 27.43
CA LEU A 65 -32.71 17.45 27.60
C LEU A 65 -32.42 18.79 28.28
N VAL A 66 -31.69 18.76 29.38
CA VAL A 66 -31.29 19.95 30.12
C VAL A 66 -29.79 20.10 30.10
N ILE A 67 -29.29 21.27 29.72
CA ILE A 67 -27.86 21.61 29.73
C ILE A 67 -27.60 22.86 30.55
N ALA A 68 -26.47 22.92 31.21
CA ALA A 68 -25.96 24.12 31.91
C ALA A 68 -24.42 24.11 31.89
N GLU A 69 -23.80 25.27 31.85
CA GLU A 69 -22.32 25.45 31.93
C GLU A 69 -21.54 24.53 30.96
N GLY A 70 -22.09 24.35 29.76
CA GLY A 70 -21.46 23.52 28.71
C GLY A 70 -21.58 22.01 28.90
N HIS A 71 -22.36 21.54 29.89
CA HIS A 71 -22.55 20.12 30.23
C HIS A 71 -24.00 19.70 30.21
N ILE A 72 -24.24 18.41 30.01
CA ILE A 72 -25.56 17.80 30.10
C ILE A 72 -25.89 17.60 31.59
N VAL A 73 -26.98 18.20 32.05
CA VAL A 73 -27.49 18.09 33.43
C VAL A 73 -28.38 16.85 33.55
N SER A 74 -29.30 16.69 32.59
CA SER A 74 -30.20 15.52 32.58
C SER A 74 -30.78 15.28 31.19
N VAL A 75 -31.13 14.03 30.92
CA VAL A 75 -31.94 13.62 29.77
C VAL A 75 -32.95 12.57 30.24
N SER A 76 -34.25 12.78 30.00
CA SER A 76 -35.31 11.86 30.41
C SER A 76 -36.59 12.11 29.65
N GLU A 77 -37.48 11.11 29.59
CA GLU A 77 -38.84 11.28 29.09
C GLU A 77 -39.68 12.14 30.05
N GLY A 78 -40.29 13.21 29.52
CA GLY A 78 -41.15 14.11 30.33
C GLY A 78 -40.46 14.75 31.53
N GLY A 79 -39.13 14.96 31.47
CA GLY A 79 -38.33 15.51 32.57
C GLY A 79 -38.74 16.94 32.97
N PRO A 80 -38.42 17.39 34.21
CA PRO A 80 -38.73 18.74 34.70
C PRO A 80 -37.89 19.80 34.00
N THR A 81 -38.45 20.97 33.78
CA THR A 81 -37.78 22.19 33.33
C THR A 81 -37.28 22.97 34.52
N PRO A 82 -35.98 23.17 34.72
CA PRO A 82 -35.44 23.99 35.82
C PRO A 82 -35.95 25.44 35.73
N ALA A 83 -36.23 26.06 36.88
CA ALA A 83 -36.67 27.46 36.93
C ALA A 83 -35.59 28.37 36.33
N GLY A 84 -35.99 29.34 35.50
CA GLY A 84 -35.09 30.25 34.83
C GLY A 84 -34.47 29.70 33.54
N SER A 85 -34.80 28.46 33.13
CA SER A 85 -34.30 27.90 31.88
C SER A 85 -34.81 28.64 30.67
N ARG A 86 -33.96 28.75 29.65
CA ARG A 86 -34.38 29.03 28.28
C ARG A 86 -34.98 27.75 27.68
N VAL A 87 -36.27 27.77 27.41
CA VAL A 87 -36.97 26.59 26.87
C VAL A 87 -37.00 26.61 25.36
N TRP A 88 -36.63 25.48 24.75
CA TRP A 88 -36.67 25.20 23.34
C TRP A 88 -37.70 24.09 23.09
N ASN A 89 -38.79 24.41 22.38
CA ASN A 89 -39.73 23.35 21.97
C ASN A 89 -39.17 22.65 20.72
N MET A 90 -38.90 21.38 20.85
CA MET A 90 -38.25 20.54 19.81
C MET A 90 -39.21 19.52 19.21
N ARG A 91 -40.51 19.80 19.22
CA ARG A 91 -41.48 18.93 18.56
C ARG A 91 -41.20 18.84 17.07
N GLY A 92 -41.00 17.63 16.56
CA GLY A 92 -40.63 17.37 15.16
C GLY A 92 -39.13 17.44 14.86
N TYR A 93 -38.30 17.59 15.90
CA TYR A 93 -36.86 17.56 15.82
C TYR A 93 -36.28 16.35 16.53
N THR A 94 -35.17 15.86 16.01
CA THR A 94 -34.40 14.79 16.63
C THR A 94 -33.03 15.33 17.05
N VAL A 95 -32.64 15.07 18.28
CA VAL A 95 -31.36 15.48 18.88
C VAL A 95 -30.42 14.28 18.88
N TYR A 96 -29.27 14.40 18.26
CA TYR A 96 -28.21 13.39 18.18
C TYR A 96 -27.00 13.79 19.02
N PRO A 97 -26.22 12.83 19.57
CA PRO A 97 -24.89 13.15 20.08
C PRO A 97 -24.07 13.84 19.00
N GLY A 98 -23.25 14.81 19.39
CA GLY A 98 -22.35 15.48 18.46
C GLY A 98 -21.40 14.53 17.78
N LEU A 99 -21.29 14.62 16.45
CA LEU A 99 -20.43 13.73 15.68
C LEU A 99 -18.96 14.06 15.93
N ILE A 100 -18.13 13.04 15.81
CA ILE A 100 -16.67 13.11 15.97
C ILE A 100 -16.03 12.58 14.69
N ASP A 101 -15.22 13.40 14.02
CA ASP A 101 -14.43 12.94 12.88
C ASP A 101 -13.12 12.32 13.39
N PRO A 102 -12.86 11.03 13.17
CA PRO A 102 -11.69 10.34 13.71
C PRO A 102 -10.40 10.63 12.93
N TYR A 103 -10.46 11.31 11.78
CA TYR A 103 -9.25 11.61 11.01
C TYR A 103 -9.41 12.88 10.16
N TYR A 104 -9.08 14.00 10.74
CA TYR A 104 -9.03 15.29 10.05
C TYR A 104 -7.59 15.63 9.70
N ALA A 105 -7.20 15.38 8.43
CA ALA A 105 -5.85 15.61 7.95
C ALA A 105 -5.47 17.10 8.01
N VAL A 106 -4.36 17.41 8.65
CA VAL A 106 -3.79 18.76 8.77
C VAL A 106 -2.43 18.79 8.06
N SER A 107 -2.19 19.84 7.29
CA SER A 107 -0.89 20.11 6.70
C SER A 107 -0.16 21.18 7.49
N PRO A 108 1.16 21.10 7.74
CA PRO A 108 1.95 22.07 8.49
C PRO A 108 1.85 23.51 7.98
N ASP A 109 1.55 23.69 6.72
CA ASP A 109 1.44 25.01 6.07
C ASP A 109 0.00 25.53 6.00
N GLY A 110 -0.97 24.91 6.71
CA GLY A 110 -2.38 25.32 6.72
C GLY A 110 -3.10 25.19 5.38
N THR A 111 -2.41 24.75 4.33
CA THR A 111 -3.01 24.52 3.03
C THR A 111 -3.90 23.27 3.09
N LYS A 112 -5.08 23.33 2.46
CA LYS A 112 -5.92 22.15 2.26
C LYS A 112 -5.04 21.07 1.63
N VAL A 113 -4.91 19.94 2.30
CA VAL A 113 -4.38 18.76 1.63
C VAL A 113 -5.32 18.48 0.46
N ARG A 114 -4.92 18.87 -0.73
CA ARG A 114 -5.57 18.41 -1.95
C ARG A 114 -5.31 16.91 -2.01
N THR A 115 -6.33 16.15 -1.69
CA THR A 115 -6.37 14.71 -1.93
C THR A 115 -6.59 14.44 -3.43
N THR A 116 -5.97 15.24 -4.27
CA THR A 116 -5.87 14.91 -5.68
C THR A 116 -4.71 13.93 -5.81
N GLY A 117 -5.03 12.68 -6.00
CA GLY A 117 -4.10 11.71 -6.55
C GLY A 117 -3.77 12.05 -8.01
N ALA A 118 -3.27 13.23 -8.23
CA ALA A 118 -2.61 13.66 -9.45
C ALA A 118 -1.81 14.89 -9.05
N THR A 119 -0.56 14.73 -8.71
CA THR A 119 0.39 15.79 -8.98
C THR A 119 0.35 15.98 -10.48
N GLU A 120 -0.13 17.16 -10.92
CA GLU A 120 0.26 17.67 -12.22
C GLU A 120 1.79 17.58 -12.24
N SER A 121 2.32 16.57 -12.88
CA SER A 121 3.68 16.61 -13.38
C SER A 121 3.62 17.65 -14.50
N ASN A 122 3.86 18.90 -14.16
CA ASN A 122 4.14 19.92 -15.14
C ASN A 122 5.36 19.47 -15.91
N HIS A 123 5.14 18.81 -17.04
CA HIS A 123 6.17 18.46 -18.03
C HIS A 123 6.95 19.67 -18.57
N HIS A 124 6.71 20.85 -18.02
CA HIS A 124 7.37 22.10 -18.45
C HIS A 124 8.49 22.59 -17.53
N ASP A 125 8.71 21.96 -16.37
CA ASP A 125 9.77 22.39 -15.44
C ASP A 125 11.15 21.80 -15.71
N HIS A 126 11.27 20.88 -16.69
CA HIS A 126 12.58 20.32 -17.07
C HIS A 126 13.55 21.35 -17.68
N GLN A 127 13.10 22.55 -18.04
CA GLN A 127 13.98 23.60 -18.52
C GLN A 127 14.62 24.40 -17.38
N ASN A 128 13.99 24.51 -16.22
CA ASN A 128 14.53 25.28 -15.09
C ASN A 128 15.62 24.51 -14.32
N LEU A 129 15.59 23.18 -14.29
CA LEU A 129 16.64 22.36 -13.66
C LEU A 129 18.01 22.47 -14.36
N ARG A 130 18.05 22.85 -15.63
CA ARG A 130 19.31 23.07 -16.36
C ARG A 130 20.00 24.36 -15.91
N ASP A 131 19.26 25.41 -15.59
CA ASP A 131 19.82 26.69 -15.22
C ASP A 131 20.38 26.71 -13.79
N HIS A 132 19.80 25.93 -12.87
CA HIS A 132 20.33 25.78 -11.51
C HIS A 132 21.65 24.99 -11.48
N ARG A 133 21.84 24.03 -12.38
CA ARG A 133 23.11 23.31 -12.51
C ARG A 133 24.24 24.16 -13.13
N ALA A 134 23.90 25.20 -13.88
CA ALA A 134 24.85 26.12 -14.51
C ALA A 134 25.32 27.25 -13.59
N ALA A 135 24.66 27.47 -12.46
CA ALA A 135 24.86 28.64 -11.60
C ALA A 135 25.98 28.50 -10.58
N GLY A 136 26.73 27.44 -10.53
CA GLY A 136 27.96 27.32 -9.76
C GLY A 136 27.84 27.35 -8.23
N ASP A 137 26.69 26.96 -7.70
CA ASP A 137 26.38 26.89 -6.26
C ASP A 137 26.88 25.62 -5.55
N TRP A 138 27.75 24.88 -6.18
CA TRP A 138 28.37 23.70 -5.58
C TRP A 138 29.59 24.11 -4.76
N ASN A 139 29.55 23.86 -3.46
CA ASN A 139 30.75 24.00 -2.65
C ASN A 139 31.75 22.85 -2.97
N PHE A 140 32.95 22.94 -2.43
CA PHE A 140 34.03 21.97 -2.67
C PHE A 140 33.65 20.51 -2.35
N TYR A 141 32.68 20.31 -1.48
CA TYR A 141 32.18 18.99 -1.06
C TYR A 141 30.97 18.51 -1.89
N GLY A 142 30.53 19.25 -2.90
CA GLY A 142 29.37 18.88 -3.74
C GLY A 142 28.01 19.16 -3.09
N MET A 143 27.98 19.91 -1.98
CA MET A 143 26.73 20.34 -1.36
C MET A 143 26.23 21.63 -2.03
N THR A 144 24.92 21.73 -2.26
CA THR A 144 24.31 22.98 -2.74
C THR A 144 24.19 23.97 -1.59
N GLY A 145 24.31 25.28 -1.89
CA GLY A 145 24.26 26.34 -0.87
C GLY A 145 22.93 26.47 -0.13
N ASP A 146 21.88 25.79 -0.62
CA ASP A 146 20.53 25.76 -0.05
C ASP A 146 20.27 24.51 0.81
N GLU A 147 21.23 23.59 0.92
CA GLU A 147 21.09 22.48 1.86
C GLU A 147 21.29 23.01 3.29
N PRO A 148 20.37 22.71 4.22
CA PRO A 148 20.56 23.08 5.61
C PRO A 148 21.89 22.50 6.11
N ASP A 149 22.63 23.28 6.90
CA ASP A 149 23.80 22.78 7.60
C ASP A 149 23.36 21.53 8.42
N PRO A 150 23.95 20.36 8.19
CA PRO A 150 23.61 19.15 8.97
C PRO A 150 23.72 19.36 10.49
N GLY A 151 24.57 20.30 10.92
CA GLY A 151 24.68 20.72 12.31
C GLY A 151 23.51 21.57 12.81
N SER A 152 22.66 22.12 11.93
CA SER A 152 21.52 22.98 12.30
C SER A 152 20.19 22.16 12.41
N GLU A 153 20.11 20.95 11.90
CA GLU A 153 18.90 20.13 11.95
C GLU A 153 18.62 19.54 13.35
N GLY A 154 19.57 19.62 14.25
CA GLY A 154 19.41 19.02 15.57
C GLY A 154 19.53 17.51 15.59
N PRO A 155 19.29 16.87 16.74
CA PRO A 155 19.58 15.45 16.95
C PRO A 155 18.44 14.50 16.51
N GLY A 156 17.54 14.90 15.64
CA GLY A 156 16.40 14.09 15.14
C GLY A 156 16.79 13.01 14.13
N SER A 157 15.79 12.50 13.39
CA SER A 157 16.01 11.58 12.27
C SER A 157 16.72 12.30 11.12
N SER A 158 17.65 11.61 10.45
CA SER A 158 18.29 12.10 9.22
C SER A 158 17.37 12.05 8.00
N LEU A 159 16.23 11.36 8.09
CA LEU A 159 15.23 11.25 7.02
C LEU A 159 14.13 12.28 7.25
N SER A 160 13.96 13.22 6.32
CA SER A 160 13.00 14.33 6.44
C SER A 160 11.54 13.87 6.52
N THR A 161 11.26 12.62 6.13
CA THR A 161 9.93 12.00 6.17
C THR A 161 9.64 11.25 7.47
N ILE A 162 10.58 11.24 8.40
CA ILE A 162 10.47 10.57 9.71
C ILE A 162 10.59 11.65 10.81
N THR A 163 9.44 12.11 11.27
CA THR A 163 9.31 13.20 12.25
C THR A 163 8.37 12.81 13.40
N PRO A 164 8.65 11.72 14.13
CA PRO A 164 7.74 11.24 15.18
C PRO A 164 7.59 12.20 16.36
N GLU A 165 8.54 13.10 16.57
CA GLU A 165 8.51 14.17 17.57
C GLU A 165 7.55 15.32 17.23
N TYR A 166 7.13 15.42 15.96
CA TYR A 166 6.22 16.49 15.54
C TYR A 166 4.86 16.35 16.22
N SER A 167 4.33 17.46 16.70
CA SER A 167 2.96 17.56 17.19
C SER A 167 2.12 18.38 16.22
N VAL A 168 0.95 17.87 15.86
CA VAL A 168 0.02 18.63 15.00
C VAL A 168 -0.37 19.98 15.60
N LEU A 169 -0.20 20.17 16.91
CA LEU A 169 -0.52 21.43 17.59
C LEU A 169 0.55 22.50 17.43
N ASP A 170 1.77 22.14 16.97
CA ASP A 170 2.86 23.11 16.78
C ASP A 170 2.53 24.12 15.68
N ASP A 171 1.89 23.66 14.60
CA ASP A 171 1.57 24.46 13.43
C ASP A 171 0.05 24.63 13.20
N TRP A 172 -0.78 23.98 14.04
CA TRP A 172 -2.21 23.92 13.75
C TRP A 172 -2.95 25.21 14.08
N HIS A 173 -3.77 25.63 13.14
CA HIS A 173 -4.83 26.60 13.33
C HIS A 173 -6.02 26.23 12.45
N PHE A 174 -7.24 26.39 12.97
CA PHE A 174 -8.43 26.29 12.14
C PHE A 174 -8.65 27.57 11.37
N GLU A 175 -8.85 27.45 10.07
CA GLU A 175 -9.47 28.49 9.29
C GLU A 175 -10.94 28.64 9.74
N PRO A 176 -11.46 29.86 9.94
CA PRO A 176 -12.83 30.07 10.43
C PRO A 176 -13.90 29.33 9.63
N GLY A 177 -13.77 29.26 8.31
CA GLY A 177 -14.69 28.54 7.42
C GLY A 177 -14.73 27.04 7.67
N GLN A 178 -13.61 26.43 8.01
CA GLN A 178 -13.51 24.96 8.20
C GLN A 178 -14.32 24.48 9.39
N ARG A 179 -14.26 25.18 10.52
CA ARG A 179 -15.09 24.83 11.70
C ARG A 179 -16.58 24.92 11.39
N LYS A 180 -17.00 25.98 10.68
CA LYS A 180 -18.38 26.17 10.27
C LYS A 180 -18.84 25.05 9.33
N GLU A 181 -18.02 24.67 8.38
CA GLU A 181 -18.31 23.54 7.47
C GLU A 181 -18.56 22.24 8.26
N LEU A 182 -17.71 21.93 9.23
CA LEU A 182 -17.85 20.76 10.10
C LEU A 182 -19.14 20.80 10.93
N ARG A 183 -19.45 21.95 11.58
CA ARG A 183 -20.67 22.14 12.35
C ARG A 183 -21.94 22.02 11.50
N ASN A 184 -21.90 22.51 10.27
CA ASN A 184 -23.03 22.38 9.34
C ASN A 184 -23.34 20.92 8.98
N LEU A 185 -22.39 20.01 9.20
CA LEU A 185 -22.57 18.56 9.04
C LEU A 185 -22.86 17.84 10.38
N GLY A 186 -22.85 18.55 11.51
CA GLY A 186 -23.11 18.02 12.83
C GLY A 186 -21.87 17.57 13.61
N PHE A 187 -20.66 17.81 13.09
CA PHE A 187 -19.42 17.47 13.79
C PHE A 187 -19.10 18.48 14.89
N THR A 188 -19.00 18.01 16.13
CA THR A 188 -18.66 18.80 17.30
C THR A 188 -17.20 18.68 17.73
N ALA A 189 -16.54 17.62 17.28
CA ALA A 189 -15.13 17.38 17.52
C ALA A 189 -14.47 16.70 16.31
N VAL A 190 -13.16 16.89 16.18
CA VAL A 190 -12.32 16.25 15.18
C VAL A 190 -11.00 15.80 15.79
N HIS A 191 -10.48 14.71 15.29
CA HIS A 191 -9.11 14.30 15.54
C HIS A 191 -8.18 14.91 14.48
N LEU A 192 -7.38 15.88 14.87
CA LEU A 192 -6.37 16.51 14.06
C LEU A 192 -5.24 15.51 13.80
N SER A 193 -5.01 15.17 12.55
CA SER A 193 -4.08 14.11 12.16
C SER A 193 -2.98 14.67 11.26
N PRO A 194 -1.71 14.49 11.58
CA PRO A 194 -0.60 14.87 10.69
C PRO A 194 -0.65 13.99 9.42
N SER A 195 -0.46 14.61 8.25
CA SER A 195 -0.68 13.96 6.96
C SER A 195 0.57 13.80 6.10
N LYS A 196 1.67 14.50 6.42
CA LYS A 196 2.92 14.44 5.65
C LYS A 196 3.92 13.47 6.26
N GLY A 197 4.70 12.84 5.41
CA GLY A 197 5.78 11.93 5.83
C GLY A 197 5.37 10.47 5.93
N ILE A 198 6.31 9.69 6.43
CA ILE A 198 6.21 8.24 6.66
C ILE A 198 5.89 7.98 8.14
N ILE A 199 6.69 8.53 9.06
CA ILE A 199 6.34 8.63 10.48
C ILE A 199 6.08 10.11 10.75
N ARG A 200 4.82 10.43 11.04
CA ARG A 200 4.27 11.78 10.85
C ARG A 200 4.12 12.60 12.12
N GLY A 201 4.35 11.98 13.28
CA GLY A 201 4.14 12.62 14.56
C GLY A 201 2.77 12.36 15.19
N THR A 202 2.42 13.14 16.20
CA THR A 202 1.25 12.93 17.04
C THR A 202 0.09 13.83 16.68
N GLY A 203 -1.14 13.26 16.80
CA GLY A 203 -2.39 13.99 16.62
C GLY A 203 -2.95 14.55 17.92
N ALA A 204 -4.05 15.30 17.79
CA ALA A 204 -4.79 15.89 18.92
C ALA A 204 -6.30 15.89 18.67
N VAL A 205 -7.13 15.94 19.71
CA VAL A 205 -8.59 16.09 19.55
C VAL A 205 -9.00 17.51 19.91
N SER A 206 -9.68 18.16 18.95
CA SER A 206 -10.22 19.51 19.09
C SER A 206 -11.73 19.56 18.91
N LEU A 207 -12.40 20.43 19.66
CA LEU A 207 -13.78 20.81 19.41
C LEU A 207 -13.85 21.77 18.21
N THR A 208 -15.01 21.81 17.55
CA THR A 208 -15.29 22.67 16.40
C THR A 208 -15.88 24.03 16.79
N GLY A 209 -15.96 24.34 18.10
CA GLY A 209 -16.49 25.62 18.61
C GLY A 209 -15.61 26.83 18.31
N GLU A 210 -16.16 28.03 18.58
CA GLU A 210 -15.43 29.30 18.52
C GLU A 210 -14.94 29.68 19.91
N ALA A 211 -13.75 29.28 20.25
CA ALA A 211 -13.09 29.59 21.52
C ALA A 211 -11.58 29.64 21.33
N SER A 212 -10.83 29.95 22.38
CA SER A 212 -9.37 29.89 22.33
C SER A 212 -8.89 28.45 22.10
N PRO A 213 -7.73 28.24 21.44
CA PRO A 213 -7.20 26.89 21.19
C PRO A 213 -7.16 26.03 22.46
N ASN A 214 -6.71 26.57 23.58
CA ASN A 214 -6.63 25.83 24.84
C ASN A 214 -7.98 25.37 25.39
N GLU A 215 -9.08 26.06 25.06
CA GLU A 215 -10.42 25.66 25.44
C GLU A 215 -11.02 24.60 24.51
N LEU A 216 -10.54 24.56 23.27
CA LEU A 216 -11.01 23.64 22.24
C LEU A 216 -10.31 22.29 22.31
N ILE A 217 -9.02 22.25 22.67
CA ILE A 217 -8.26 21.01 22.74
C ILE A 217 -8.76 20.16 23.90
N GLN A 218 -9.27 18.97 23.59
CA GLN A 218 -9.73 18.00 24.58
C GLN A 218 -8.68 16.97 24.93
N LYS A 219 -7.78 16.72 23.99
CA LYS A 219 -6.63 15.84 24.19
C LYS A 219 -5.49 16.33 23.30
N ALA A 220 -4.39 16.75 23.91
CA ALA A 220 -3.26 17.37 23.21
C ALA A 220 -2.36 16.37 22.50
N GLU A 221 -2.34 15.13 22.96
CA GLU A 221 -1.51 14.07 22.39
C GLU A 221 -2.34 12.78 22.28
N THR A 222 -2.39 12.19 21.09
CA THR A 222 -3.17 10.99 20.80
C THR A 222 -2.27 9.91 20.21
N PHE A 223 -2.53 9.52 18.98
CA PHE A 223 -1.84 8.47 18.25
C PHE A 223 -0.57 8.98 17.57
N GLN A 224 0.41 8.14 17.42
CA GLN A 224 1.46 8.30 16.43
C GLN A 224 0.93 7.91 15.06
N HIS A 225 1.30 8.63 14.00
CA HIS A 225 0.80 8.42 12.66
C HIS A 225 1.89 7.86 11.74
N LEU A 226 1.56 6.81 11.00
CA LEU A 226 2.41 6.19 9.99
C LEU A 226 1.68 6.14 8.65
N GLY A 227 2.43 6.29 7.54
CA GLY A 227 1.88 6.14 6.20
C GLY A 227 2.85 5.39 5.28
N PHE A 228 2.33 4.44 4.52
CA PHE A 228 3.08 3.72 3.50
C PHE A 228 3.12 4.55 2.20
N ASN A 229 3.76 5.70 2.26
CA ASN A 229 3.79 6.67 1.17
C ASN A 229 5.21 6.83 0.61
N SER A 230 5.51 6.16 -0.49
CA SER A 230 6.80 6.25 -1.19
C SER A 230 7.04 7.61 -1.89
N ARG A 231 5.99 8.41 -2.08
CA ARG A 231 6.08 9.74 -2.68
C ARG A 231 6.31 10.86 -1.65
N ALA A 232 6.44 10.50 -0.36
CA ALA A 232 6.66 11.49 0.70
C ALA A 232 8.05 12.13 0.64
N SER A 233 9.06 11.38 0.15
CA SER A 233 10.45 11.83 0.06
C SER A 233 10.70 12.76 -1.13
N LYS A 234 11.66 13.68 -0.99
CA LYS A 234 12.15 14.51 -2.10
C LYS A 234 12.80 13.65 -3.19
N SER A 235 13.08 14.22 -4.38
CA SER A 235 13.51 13.48 -5.57
C SER A 235 14.71 12.56 -5.35
N ASP A 236 15.66 12.92 -4.48
CA ASP A 236 16.91 12.18 -4.26
C ASP A 236 17.03 11.58 -2.86
N GLU A 237 15.97 11.64 -2.05
CA GLU A 237 15.97 11.19 -0.67
C GLU A 237 15.36 9.79 -0.54
N TYR A 238 16.00 8.93 0.27
CA TYR A 238 15.47 7.65 0.69
C TYR A 238 14.27 7.83 1.64
N PRO A 239 13.22 6.99 1.55
CA PRO A 239 12.98 5.93 0.55
C PRO A 239 12.15 6.39 -0.66
N LYS A 240 12.31 5.73 -1.81
CA LYS A 240 11.56 5.99 -3.05
C LYS A 240 10.60 4.89 -3.45
N SER A 241 10.73 3.72 -2.86
CA SER A 241 9.87 2.56 -3.11
C SER A 241 9.06 2.20 -1.87
N LEU A 242 8.00 1.44 -2.07
CA LEU A 242 7.18 0.93 -0.97
C LEU A 242 7.98 0.00 -0.04
N MET A 243 8.85 -0.84 -0.61
CA MET A 243 9.74 -1.70 0.20
C MET A 243 10.76 -0.87 1.01
N GLY A 244 11.21 0.25 0.46
CA GLY A 244 12.07 1.20 1.17
C GLY A 244 11.34 1.85 2.35
N VAL A 245 10.09 2.27 2.17
CA VAL A 245 9.24 2.82 3.24
C VAL A 245 9.11 1.84 4.40
N ILE A 246 8.75 0.59 4.11
CA ILE A 246 8.59 -0.45 5.14
C ILE A 246 9.92 -0.71 5.85
N SER A 247 11.03 -0.73 5.10
CA SER A 247 12.36 -0.91 5.67
C SER A 247 12.79 0.27 6.55
N ALA A 248 12.49 1.52 6.13
CA ALA A 248 12.75 2.72 6.92
C ALA A 248 11.99 2.71 8.25
N ILE A 249 10.70 2.37 8.22
CA ILE A 249 9.90 2.23 9.44
C ILE A 249 10.50 1.14 10.35
N ARG A 250 10.82 -0.02 9.79
CA ARG A 250 11.40 -1.16 10.54
C ARG A 250 12.72 -0.77 11.20
N GLN A 251 13.65 -0.16 10.46
CA GLN A 251 14.93 0.28 11.02
C GLN A 251 14.73 1.32 12.13
N THR A 252 13.85 2.31 11.93
CA THR A 252 13.57 3.34 12.94
C THR A 252 13.03 2.75 14.25
N PHE A 253 12.15 1.75 14.19
CA PHE A 253 11.69 1.07 15.41
C PHE A 253 12.80 0.22 16.06
N ILE A 254 13.66 -0.42 15.29
CA ILE A 254 14.85 -1.13 15.80
C ILE A 254 15.78 -0.13 16.49
N ASP A 255 16.08 1.00 15.87
CA ASP A 255 16.92 2.07 16.45
C ASP A 255 16.31 2.57 17.76
N THR A 256 14.97 2.71 17.80
CA THR A 256 14.28 3.10 19.03
C THR A 256 14.40 2.06 20.15
N GLN A 257 14.33 0.76 19.82
CA GLN A 257 14.57 -0.31 20.79
C GLN A 257 16.00 -0.26 21.33
N ASP A 258 16.98 -0.04 20.45
CA ASP A 258 18.39 0.06 20.82
C ASP A 258 18.67 1.33 21.64
N TYR A 259 18.05 2.46 21.25
CA TYR A 259 18.09 3.71 22.01
C TYR A 259 17.47 3.56 23.42
N ALA A 260 16.28 2.95 23.53
CA ALA A 260 15.61 2.74 24.80
C ALA A 260 16.42 1.87 25.75
N ARG A 261 17.08 0.82 25.23
CA ARG A 261 17.96 -0.06 26.01
C ARG A 261 19.16 0.68 26.59
N ARG A 262 19.82 1.52 25.80
CA ARG A 262 20.96 2.34 26.26
C ARG A 262 20.54 3.38 27.28
N SER A 263 19.29 3.90 27.20
CA SER A 263 18.78 4.94 28.09
C SER A 263 18.70 4.56 29.59
N GLY A 264 18.82 3.27 29.93
CA GLY A 264 18.83 2.80 31.31
C GLY A 264 20.19 2.86 32.05
N ASN A 265 21.31 2.94 31.30
CA ASN A 265 22.63 2.66 31.88
C ASN A 265 23.64 3.81 31.86
N ASP A 266 23.41 4.94 31.12
CA ASP A 266 24.42 5.97 30.99
C ASP A 266 23.87 7.39 31.07
N SER A 267 24.56 8.25 31.82
CA SER A 267 24.22 9.65 32.08
C SER A 267 24.73 10.63 30.98
N GLN A 268 25.44 10.15 29.99
CA GLN A 268 26.02 10.94 28.88
C GLN A 268 25.46 10.49 27.52
N LYS A 269 24.16 10.64 27.31
CA LYS A 269 23.56 10.20 26.05
C LYS A 269 23.25 11.36 25.14
N ASP A 270 23.53 11.16 23.88
CA ASP A 270 23.01 12.00 22.81
C ASP A 270 21.48 11.85 22.79
N TYR A 271 20.79 12.91 23.16
CA TYR A 271 19.34 12.97 23.12
C TYR A 271 18.87 12.98 21.67
N ASN A 272 18.02 12.02 21.29
CA ASN A 272 17.39 11.98 19.99
C ASN A 272 15.87 12.10 20.17
N PRO A 273 15.25 13.24 19.81
CA PRO A 273 13.82 13.48 20.00
C PRO A 273 12.95 12.52 19.18
N SER A 274 13.39 12.13 17.98
CA SER A 274 12.65 11.21 17.13
C SER A 274 12.54 9.81 17.78
N LEU A 275 13.66 9.30 18.28
CA LEU A 275 13.67 8.01 18.98
C LEU A 275 12.98 8.07 20.35
N GLU A 276 13.07 9.22 21.03
CA GLU A 276 12.36 9.41 22.31
C GLU A 276 10.84 9.36 22.13
N ALA A 277 10.30 10.00 21.08
CA ALA A 277 8.87 10.01 20.76
C ALA A 277 8.32 8.61 20.45
N LEU A 278 9.11 7.72 19.87
CA LEU A 278 8.68 6.37 19.51
C LEU A 278 8.73 5.36 20.68
N LYS A 279 9.26 5.72 21.83
CA LYS A 279 9.21 4.84 23.02
C LYS A 279 7.79 4.56 23.49
N ALA A 280 6.88 5.54 23.39
CA ALA A 280 5.51 5.40 23.82
C ALA A 280 4.71 4.39 22.96
N PRO A 281 4.81 4.36 21.63
CA PRO A 281 4.29 3.28 20.81
C PRO A 281 4.87 1.91 21.15
N LEU A 282 6.20 1.79 21.28
CA LEU A 282 6.88 0.51 21.54
C LEU A 282 6.56 -0.09 22.91
N ASN A 283 6.32 0.72 23.93
CA ASN A 283 5.95 0.21 25.26
C ASN A 283 4.42 0.02 25.42
N GLY A 284 3.64 0.27 24.36
CA GLY A 284 2.20 0.11 24.33
C GLY A 284 1.40 1.20 25.08
N SER A 285 2.05 2.29 25.56
CA SER A 285 1.33 3.41 26.22
C SER A 285 0.62 4.30 25.21
N GLN A 286 1.08 4.34 23.97
CA GLN A 286 0.46 5.04 22.86
C GLN A 286 0.14 4.05 21.72
N SER A 287 -0.99 4.21 21.06
CA SER A 287 -1.32 3.45 19.84
C SER A 287 -0.89 4.21 18.60
N VAL A 288 -0.81 3.50 17.46
CA VAL A 288 -0.50 4.11 16.17
C VAL A 288 -1.71 4.09 15.24
N ILE A 289 -1.79 5.05 14.33
CA ILE A 289 -2.67 4.99 13.15
C ILE A 289 -1.80 4.73 11.94
N ILE A 290 -2.13 3.72 11.15
CA ILE A 290 -1.38 3.36 9.94
C ILE A 290 -2.27 3.57 8.71
N GLU A 291 -1.78 4.34 7.75
CA GLU A 291 -2.36 4.49 6.41
C GLU A 291 -1.61 3.58 5.43
N PRO A 292 -2.16 2.39 5.09
CA PRO A 292 -1.42 1.37 4.37
C PRO A 292 -1.39 1.57 2.85
N GLY A 293 -2.30 2.37 2.28
CA GLY A 293 -2.38 2.64 0.85
C GLY A 293 -3.14 1.59 0.01
N SER A 294 -3.25 0.34 0.46
CA SER A 294 -4.04 -0.70 -0.20
C SER A 294 -4.48 -1.80 0.76
N VAL A 295 -5.41 -2.66 0.32
CA VAL A 295 -5.88 -3.81 1.11
C VAL A 295 -4.77 -4.83 1.38
N LEU A 296 -3.87 -5.07 0.43
CA LEU A 296 -2.71 -5.95 0.63
C LEU A 296 -1.74 -5.35 1.66
N MET A 297 -1.54 -4.04 1.59
CA MET A 297 -0.67 -3.34 2.54
C MET A 297 -1.31 -3.21 3.93
N ALA A 298 -2.63 -3.29 4.07
CA ALA A 298 -3.28 -3.39 5.38
C ALA A 298 -2.83 -4.67 6.13
N SER A 299 -2.77 -5.81 5.43
CA SER A 299 -2.20 -7.04 6.00
C SER A 299 -0.71 -6.89 6.34
N ARG A 300 0.06 -6.19 5.51
CA ARG A 300 1.48 -5.90 5.77
C ARG A 300 1.66 -4.96 6.97
N ALA A 301 0.81 -3.95 7.10
CA ALA A 301 0.82 -3.03 8.24
C ALA A 301 0.53 -3.74 9.56
N ALA A 302 -0.43 -4.67 9.57
CA ALA A 302 -0.72 -5.49 10.73
C ALA A 302 0.52 -6.33 11.14
N LYS A 303 1.18 -6.98 10.19
CA LYS A 303 2.40 -7.74 10.46
C LYS A 303 3.55 -6.89 10.99
N LEU A 304 3.74 -5.70 10.42
CA LEU A 304 4.76 -4.77 10.91
C LEU A 304 4.43 -4.32 12.33
N ALA A 305 3.17 -4.07 12.62
CA ALA A 305 2.72 -3.75 13.98
C ALA A 305 2.98 -4.91 14.95
N ASP A 306 2.67 -6.15 14.55
CA ASP A 306 2.92 -7.35 15.35
C ASP A 306 4.42 -7.58 15.59
N GLU A 307 5.29 -7.32 14.59
CA GLU A 307 6.75 -7.42 14.69
C GLU A 307 7.31 -6.61 15.88
N PHE A 308 6.68 -5.46 16.16
CA PHE A 308 7.10 -4.53 17.22
C PHE A 308 6.15 -4.49 18.43
N GLY A 309 5.08 -5.30 18.43
CA GLY A 309 4.08 -5.30 19.50
C GLY A 309 3.28 -4.01 19.61
N LEU A 310 3.04 -3.31 18.51
CA LEU A 310 2.33 -2.03 18.47
C LEU A 310 0.81 -2.25 18.58
N ARG A 311 0.14 -1.43 19.36
CA ARG A 311 -1.31 -1.27 19.27
C ARG A 311 -1.64 -0.31 18.12
N PHE A 312 -2.50 -0.71 17.20
CA PHE A 312 -2.70 0.07 15.97
C PHE A 312 -4.17 0.15 15.55
N ASN A 313 -4.43 1.13 14.69
CA ASN A 313 -5.67 1.34 13.97
C ASN A 313 -5.31 1.51 12.48
N LEU A 314 -6.16 1.07 11.59
CA LEU A 314 -5.93 1.16 10.13
C LEU A 314 -6.86 2.18 9.50
N ILE A 315 -6.36 2.90 8.49
CA ILE A 315 -7.19 3.70 7.60
C ILE A 315 -7.58 2.83 6.40
N ALA A 316 -8.88 2.63 6.21
CA ALA A 316 -9.39 1.90 5.06
C ALA A 316 -9.19 2.69 3.76
N GLN A 317 -8.99 1.98 2.66
CA GLN A 317 -8.66 2.55 1.34
C GLN A 317 -9.80 2.45 0.33
N GLY A 318 -10.96 1.89 0.74
CA GLY A 318 -12.14 1.68 -0.13
C GLY A 318 -12.06 0.42 -0.98
N GLN A 319 -11.04 -0.41 -0.80
CA GLN A 319 -10.81 -1.66 -1.54
C GLN A 319 -11.00 -2.92 -0.69
N GLU A 320 -11.40 -2.79 0.55
CA GLU A 320 -11.51 -3.86 1.55
C GLU A 320 -12.54 -4.94 1.12
N TRP A 321 -13.49 -4.57 0.29
CA TRP A 321 -14.44 -5.50 -0.33
C TRP A 321 -13.77 -6.57 -1.20
N ARG A 322 -12.54 -6.34 -1.68
CA ARG A 322 -11.80 -7.27 -2.56
C ARG A 322 -11.23 -8.47 -1.82
N ARG A 323 -10.75 -8.24 -0.60
CA ARG A 323 -10.03 -9.25 0.19
C ARG A 323 -10.52 -9.29 1.64
N PRO A 324 -11.81 -9.57 1.85
CA PRO A 324 -12.35 -9.72 3.20
C PRO A 324 -11.67 -10.86 3.99
N ASP A 325 -11.15 -11.88 3.30
CA ASP A 325 -10.38 -12.98 3.87
C ASP A 325 -9.09 -12.50 4.58
N LEU A 326 -8.34 -11.61 3.95
CA LEU A 326 -7.11 -11.05 4.55
C LEU A 326 -7.40 -10.17 5.76
N LEU A 327 -8.51 -9.44 5.72
CA LEU A 327 -8.89 -8.50 6.79
C LEU A 327 -9.43 -9.24 8.02
N ALA A 328 -10.10 -10.36 7.84
CA ALA A 328 -10.67 -11.14 8.93
C ALA A 328 -9.65 -11.58 10.00
N SER A 329 -8.37 -11.66 9.64
CA SER A 329 -7.29 -11.99 10.58
C SER A 329 -6.70 -10.79 11.33
N ILE A 330 -7.12 -9.55 10.99
CA ILE A 330 -6.56 -8.33 11.57
C ILE A 330 -7.39 -7.92 12.80
N ASP A 331 -6.81 -7.96 13.98
CA ASP A 331 -7.46 -7.47 15.22
C ASP A 331 -7.14 -5.99 15.45
N ALA A 332 -7.80 -5.12 14.68
CA ALA A 332 -7.66 -3.67 14.81
C ALA A 332 -8.94 -2.93 14.42
N PRO A 333 -9.19 -1.75 15.00
CA PRO A 333 -10.21 -0.82 14.52
C PRO A 333 -9.84 -0.23 13.15
N PHE A 334 -10.87 0.05 12.34
CA PHE A 334 -10.71 0.72 11.07
C PHE A 334 -11.31 2.13 11.08
N ILE A 335 -10.53 3.09 10.59
CA ILE A 335 -11.01 4.44 10.27
C ILE A 335 -11.38 4.41 8.78
N VAL A 336 -12.66 4.59 8.48
CA VAL A 336 -13.22 4.33 7.14
C VAL A 336 -13.67 5.64 6.49
N PRO A 337 -12.95 6.10 5.45
CA PRO A 337 -13.39 7.24 4.65
C PRO A 337 -14.69 6.95 3.91
N ILE A 338 -15.65 7.90 3.96
CA ILE A 338 -16.89 7.83 3.18
C ILE A 338 -16.73 8.56 1.86
N ASN A 339 -15.68 8.25 1.15
CA ASN A 339 -15.42 8.75 -0.19
C ASN A 339 -15.44 7.59 -1.18
N PHE A 340 -16.59 7.40 -1.83
CA PHE A 340 -16.78 6.33 -2.80
C PHE A 340 -16.46 6.81 -4.20
N PRO A 341 -15.86 5.97 -5.06
CA PRO A 341 -15.59 6.30 -6.45
C PRO A 341 -16.84 6.76 -7.20
N GLU A 342 -16.67 7.71 -8.06
CA GLU A 342 -17.72 8.15 -8.98
C GLU A 342 -17.33 7.77 -10.41
N ILE A 343 -18.30 7.36 -11.20
CA ILE A 343 -18.05 7.12 -12.62
C ILE A 343 -18.23 8.46 -13.34
N PRO A 344 -17.22 8.91 -14.09
CA PRO A 344 -17.34 10.09 -14.91
C PRO A 344 -18.38 9.87 -16.02
N SER A 345 -19.03 10.91 -16.46
CA SER A 345 -19.84 10.88 -17.66
C SER A 345 -18.92 10.83 -18.86
N LEU A 346 -18.93 9.70 -19.57
CA LEU A 346 -18.13 9.51 -20.77
C LEU A 346 -18.97 9.93 -22.00
N PRO A 347 -18.39 10.66 -22.98
CA PRO A 347 -19.17 11.26 -24.04
C PRO A 347 -19.70 10.26 -25.08
N GLU A 348 -18.93 9.21 -25.39
CA GLU A 348 -19.25 8.30 -26.48
C GLU A 348 -19.39 6.83 -26.03
N GLU A 349 -20.08 6.03 -26.83
CA GLU A 349 -20.33 4.61 -26.54
C GLU A 349 -19.02 3.80 -26.50
N GLU A 350 -18.10 4.12 -27.39
CA GLU A 350 -16.78 3.48 -27.50
C GLU A 350 -15.93 3.68 -26.26
N ASP A 351 -16.02 4.85 -25.60
CA ASP A 351 -15.30 5.15 -24.38
C ASP A 351 -15.74 4.26 -23.23
N TRP A 352 -17.03 3.95 -23.16
CA TRP A 352 -17.56 3.03 -22.18
C TRP A 352 -17.04 1.60 -22.36
N GLU A 353 -16.77 1.17 -23.60
CA GLU A 353 -16.17 -0.14 -23.84
C GLU A 353 -14.74 -0.25 -23.31
N ALA A 354 -14.00 0.87 -23.29
CA ALA A 354 -12.64 0.94 -22.79
C ALA A 354 -12.55 0.87 -21.24
N VAL A 355 -13.66 1.14 -20.52
CA VAL A 355 -13.67 1.11 -19.05
C VAL A 355 -13.31 -0.30 -18.54
N ASP A 356 -12.35 -0.35 -17.63
CA ASP A 356 -11.91 -1.60 -17.02
C ASP A 356 -12.98 -2.20 -16.09
N LEU A 357 -13.09 -3.54 -16.07
CA LEU A 357 -14.02 -4.26 -15.21
C LEU A 357 -13.73 -4.01 -13.72
N ASP A 358 -12.46 -3.94 -13.35
CA ASP A 358 -12.05 -3.72 -11.96
C ASP A 358 -12.46 -2.34 -11.45
N LEU A 359 -12.39 -1.32 -12.31
CA LEU A 359 -12.86 0.02 -11.99
C LEU A 359 -14.38 0.04 -11.78
N LEU A 360 -15.13 -0.66 -12.63
CA LEU A 360 -16.58 -0.81 -12.48
C LEU A 360 -16.94 -1.55 -11.18
N ARG A 361 -16.20 -2.59 -10.84
CA ARG A 361 -16.33 -3.31 -9.57
C ARG A 361 -16.05 -2.40 -8.39
N HIS A 362 -14.96 -1.64 -8.45
CA HIS A 362 -14.60 -0.72 -7.37
C HIS A 362 -15.70 0.32 -7.14
N TRP A 363 -16.22 0.93 -8.20
CA TRP A 363 -17.36 1.84 -8.11
C TRP A 363 -18.61 1.18 -7.49
N ASP A 364 -18.93 -0.03 -7.94
CA ASP A 364 -20.14 -0.73 -7.51
C ASP A 364 -20.05 -1.25 -6.07
N TRP A 365 -18.86 -1.66 -5.60
CA TRP A 365 -18.65 -2.32 -4.31
C TRP A 365 -18.14 -1.39 -3.19
N ALA A 366 -17.41 -0.32 -3.48
CA ALA A 366 -16.80 0.53 -2.45
C ALA A 366 -17.80 1.06 -1.41
N PRO A 367 -19.06 1.41 -1.74
CA PRO A 367 -20.02 1.84 -0.73
C PRO A 367 -20.38 0.78 0.31
N GLU A 368 -20.04 -0.48 0.08
CA GLU A 368 -20.29 -1.60 1.00
C GLU A 368 -19.15 -1.83 1.99
N VAL A 369 -17.98 -1.20 1.78
CA VAL A 369 -16.80 -1.37 2.66
C VAL A 369 -17.11 -1.18 4.14
N PRO A 370 -17.84 -0.14 4.58
CA PRO A 370 -18.18 0.00 6.01
C PRO A 370 -19.00 -1.18 6.53
N SER A 371 -19.94 -1.69 5.73
CA SER A 371 -20.77 -2.84 6.08
C SER A 371 -19.95 -4.14 6.11
N VAL A 372 -19.04 -4.34 5.15
CA VAL A 372 -18.16 -5.52 5.10
C VAL A 372 -17.30 -5.59 6.38
N LEU A 373 -16.60 -4.52 6.71
CA LEU A 373 -15.76 -4.46 7.91
C LEU A 373 -16.57 -4.68 9.20
N ALA A 374 -17.72 -4.02 9.32
CA ALA A 374 -18.58 -4.17 10.49
C ALA A 374 -19.13 -5.60 10.62
N SER A 375 -19.50 -6.27 9.52
CA SER A 375 -20.02 -7.64 9.52
C SER A 375 -18.95 -8.67 9.90
N GLN A 376 -17.69 -8.37 9.69
CA GLN A 376 -16.55 -9.17 10.13
C GLN A 376 -16.19 -8.96 11.60
N GLY A 377 -16.90 -8.06 12.31
CA GLY A 377 -16.67 -7.79 13.71
C GLY A 377 -15.67 -6.66 14.00
N HIS A 378 -15.13 -6.00 12.96
CA HIS A 378 -14.24 -4.86 13.18
C HIS A 378 -15.00 -3.66 13.78
N ARG A 379 -14.36 -2.97 14.71
CA ARG A 379 -14.81 -1.66 15.13
C ARG A 379 -14.46 -0.65 14.05
N ILE A 380 -15.47 0.05 13.54
CA ILE A 380 -15.28 1.05 12.49
C ILE A 380 -15.57 2.45 13.00
N ALA A 381 -14.78 3.43 12.58
CA ALA A 381 -15.04 4.86 12.79
C ALA A 381 -15.06 5.55 11.42
N LEU A 382 -16.13 6.30 11.12
CA LEU A 382 -16.34 6.92 9.81
C LEU A 382 -15.74 8.33 9.76
N THR A 383 -15.08 8.69 8.66
CA THR A 383 -14.38 9.96 8.51
C THR A 383 -14.71 10.69 7.20
N LEU A 384 -14.54 12.01 7.24
CA LEU A 384 -14.57 12.90 6.06
C LEU A 384 -13.28 12.84 5.23
N TYR A 385 -12.27 12.13 5.70
CA TYR A 385 -10.97 12.03 5.03
C TYR A 385 -11.13 11.64 3.56
N THR A 386 -10.33 12.24 2.67
CA THR A 386 -10.40 12.12 1.21
C THR A 386 -11.66 12.65 0.52
N LEU A 387 -12.70 13.06 1.24
CA LEU A 387 -13.91 13.61 0.63
C LEU A 387 -13.70 15.08 0.23
N ASN A 388 -13.54 15.33 -1.09
CA ASN A 388 -13.26 16.65 -1.63
C ASN A 388 -14.42 17.66 -1.40
N ASP A 389 -15.66 17.25 -1.67
CA ASP A 389 -16.86 18.02 -1.36
C ASP A 389 -17.54 17.47 -0.11
N ARG A 390 -17.25 18.06 1.05
CA ARG A 390 -17.82 17.64 2.33
C ARG A 390 -19.35 17.73 2.39
N LYS A 391 -19.99 18.54 1.55
CA LYS A 391 -21.45 18.64 1.45
C LYS A 391 -22.08 17.32 1.02
N GLN A 392 -21.31 16.45 0.31
CA GLN A 392 -21.78 15.13 -0.10
C GLN A 392 -21.80 14.12 1.05
N PHE A 393 -21.23 14.44 2.21
CA PHE A 393 -21.05 13.50 3.31
C PHE A 393 -22.34 12.72 3.66
N ARG A 394 -23.44 13.42 3.95
CA ARG A 394 -24.71 12.77 4.33
C ARG A 394 -25.30 11.92 3.20
N LYS A 395 -25.09 12.33 1.93
CA LYS A 395 -25.50 11.54 0.75
C LYS A 395 -24.68 10.25 0.63
N LYS A 396 -23.36 10.33 0.80
CA LYS A 396 -22.48 9.16 0.80
C LYS A 396 -22.75 8.26 2.01
N LEU A 397 -23.03 8.83 3.18
CA LEU A 397 -23.43 8.08 4.38
C LEU A 397 -24.74 7.31 4.16
N LYS A 398 -25.76 7.96 3.58
CA LYS A 398 -27.00 7.29 3.17
C LYS A 398 -26.73 6.15 2.21
N GLN A 399 -25.85 6.33 1.23
CA GLN A 399 -25.45 5.29 0.30
C GLN A 399 -24.83 4.09 1.02
N ALA A 400 -23.98 4.29 2.03
CA ALA A 400 -23.41 3.19 2.82
C ALA A 400 -24.50 2.46 3.63
N VAL A 401 -25.47 3.18 4.17
CA VAL A 401 -26.62 2.58 4.89
C VAL A 401 -27.49 1.76 3.93
N GLU A 402 -27.80 2.29 2.75
CA GLU A 402 -28.55 1.57 1.70
C GLU A 402 -27.80 0.32 1.20
N ARG A 403 -26.47 0.31 1.33
CA ARG A 403 -25.58 -0.83 0.99
C ARG A 403 -25.30 -1.77 2.16
N GLY A 404 -26.09 -1.68 3.23
CA GLY A 404 -26.10 -2.68 4.30
C GLY A 404 -25.47 -2.27 5.63
N LEU A 405 -24.95 -1.04 5.77
CA LEU A 405 -24.47 -0.55 7.05
C LEU A 405 -25.68 -0.20 7.95
N PRO A 406 -25.89 -0.85 9.11
CA PRO A 406 -26.98 -0.49 10.01
C PRO A 406 -26.84 0.96 10.53
N GLU A 407 -27.94 1.72 10.60
CA GLU A 407 -27.90 3.10 11.08
C GLU A 407 -27.34 3.21 12.52
N THR A 408 -27.63 2.23 13.36
CA THR A 408 -27.08 2.16 14.73
C THR A 408 -25.56 2.00 14.73
N THR A 409 -25.01 1.18 13.81
CA THR A 409 -23.56 0.99 13.63
C THR A 409 -22.94 2.26 13.05
N ALA A 410 -23.59 2.88 12.04
CA ALA A 410 -23.13 4.13 11.46
C ALA A 410 -23.08 5.27 12.49
N LEU A 411 -24.09 5.37 13.36
CA LEU A 411 -24.10 6.34 14.47
C LEU A 411 -23.00 6.04 15.48
N ALA A 412 -22.80 4.79 15.85
CA ALA A 412 -21.70 4.39 16.73
C ALA A 412 -20.34 4.76 16.15
N ALA A 413 -20.17 4.54 14.84
CA ALA A 413 -18.96 4.87 14.10
C ALA A 413 -18.66 6.38 13.99
N LEU A 414 -19.67 7.22 14.23
CA LEU A 414 -19.55 8.69 14.23
C LEU A 414 -19.55 9.30 15.64
N THR A 415 -19.80 8.52 16.69
CA THR A 415 -20.00 9.04 18.06
C THR A 415 -19.24 8.25 19.11
N THR A 416 -19.74 7.09 19.50
CA THR A 416 -19.19 6.31 20.63
C THR A 416 -17.86 5.66 20.32
N ILE A 417 -17.67 5.11 19.12
CA ILE A 417 -16.43 4.44 18.75
C ILE A 417 -15.25 5.44 18.67
N PRO A 418 -15.33 6.58 17.95
CA PRO A 418 -14.25 7.56 17.99
C PRO A 418 -14.01 8.13 19.40
N ALA A 419 -15.05 8.38 20.21
CA ALA A 419 -14.87 8.81 21.61
C ALA A 419 -14.06 7.77 22.42
N GLU A 420 -14.33 6.48 22.21
CA GLU A 420 -13.60 5.38 22.86
C GLU A 420 -12.15 5.31 22.37
N LEU A 421 -11.92 5.37 21.05
CA LEU A 421 -10.58 5.33 20.46
C LEU A 421 -9.66 6.42 21.04
N PHE A 422 -10.22 7.62 21.27
CA PHE A 422 -9.47 8.73 21.85
C PHE A 422 -9.42 8.72 23.38
N GLY A 423 -10.12 7.79 24.05
CA GLY A 423 -10.22 7.75 25.50
C GLY A 423 -11.03 8.92 26.08
N LEU A 424 -12.03 9.41 25.33
CA LEU A 424 -12.89 10.54 25.67
C LEU A 424 -14.35 10.10 25.95
N SER A 425 -14.61 8.83 26.16
CA SER A 425 -15.95 8.29 26.40
C SER A 425 -16.63 8.90 27.63
N GLU A 426 -15.87 9.31 28.63
CA GLU A 426 -16.42 9.99 29.83
C GLU A 426 -16.92 11.41 29.56
N SER A 427 -16.40 12.06 28.48
CA SER A 427 -16.74 13.46 28.19
C SER A 427 -17.64 13.64 26.97
N MET A 428 -17.66 12.71 26.01
CA MET A 428 -18.42 12.85 24.76
C MET A 428 -18.85 11.50 24.17
N GLY A 429 -19.50 11.51 23.01
CA GLY A 429 -19.96 10.33 22.28
C GLY A 429 -21.39 9.88 22.62
N THR A 430 -21.97 10.32 23.72
CA THR A 430 -23.38 10.06 24.10
C THR A 430 -23.97 11.28 24.78
N LEU A 431 -25.32 11.35 24.86
CA LEU A 431 -26.06 12.39 25.61
C LEU A 431 -26.35 11.88 27.02
N ALA A 432 -25.35 11.84 27.87
CA ALA A 432 -25.49 11.39 29.25
C ALA A 432 -25.13 12.49 30.25
N GLN A 433 -25.68 12.43 31.47
CA GLN A 433 -25.41 13.39 32.53
C GLN A 433 -23.89 13.54 32.79
N GLY A 434 -23.44 14.77 32.94
CA GLY A 434 -22.04 15.13 33.20
C GLY A 434 -21.15 15.25 31.97
N LYS A 435 -21.59 14.77 30.80
CA LYS A 435 -20.85 14.91 29.57
C LYS A 435 -20.98 16.31 28.94
N LEU A 436 -20.08 16.66 28.06
CA LEU A 436 -20.12 17.92 27.31
C LEU A 436 -21.46 18.04 26.56
N ALA A 437 -22.05 19.20 26.57
CA ALA A 437 -23.27 19.51 25.81
C ALA A 437 -22.89 19.68 24.31
N ASN A 438 -22.47 18.59 23.70
CA ASN A 438 -22.11 18.44 22.28
C ASN A 438 -23.20 17.63 21.59
N PHE A 439 -24.02 18.28 20.74
CA PHE A 439 -25.14 17.61 20.06
C PHE A 439 -25.56 18.35 18.79
N THR A 440 -26.28 17.64 17.94
CA THR A 440 -26.80 18.15 16.68
C THR A 440 -28.29 18.00 16.62
N ILE A 441 -29.00 19.05 16.23
CA ILE A 441 -30.45 19.09 16.07
C ILE A 441 -30.80 18.99 14.60
N VAL A 442 -31.62 17.99 14.27
CA VAL A 442 -32.08 17.71 12.90
C VAL A 442 -33.59 17.88 12.84
N GLU A 443 -34.09 18.59 11.85
CA GLU A 443 -35.55 18.66 11.61
C GLU A 443 -35.99 17.33 10.96
N GLY A 444 -36.91 16.61 11.59
CA GLY A 444 -37.35 15.29 11.15
C GLY A 444 -36.87 14.17 12.06
N ASP A 445 -36.96 12.93 11.57
CA ASP A 445 -36.76 11.71 12.34
C ASP A 445 -35.39 11.07 12.18
N SER A 446 -34.61 11.38 11.12
CA SER A 446 -33.31 10.73 10.88
C SER A 446 -32.25 11.67 10.34
N TYR A 447 -31.07 11.66 10.97
CA TYR A 447 -29.83 12.27 10.47
C TYR A 447 -29.38 11.64 9.15
N PHE A 448 -29.67 10.36 8.96
CA PHE A 448 -29.24 9.59 7.78
C PHE A 448 -30.07 9.92 6.52
N ASN A 449 -31.16 10.68 6.68
CA ASN A 449 -31.87 11.24 5.55
C ASN A 449 -31.32 12.64 5.22
N PRO A 450 -30.60 12.84 4.10
CA PRO A 450 -30.05 14.15 3.74
C PRO A 450 -31.11 15.22 3.49
N ASP A 451 -32.36 14.84 3.22
CA ASP A 451 -33.47 15.77 3.02
C ASP A 451 -33.99 16.38 4.35
N HIS A 452 -33.57 15.82 5.50
CA HIS A 452 -33.84 16.38 6.82
C HIS A 452 -32.74 17.38 7.18
N PRO A 453 -32.98 18.68 7.18
CA PRO A 453 -31.95 19.67 7.41
C PRO A 453 -31.45 19.66 8.87
N ILE A 454 -30.19 20.01 9.06
CA ILE A 454 -29.61 20.28 10.38
C ILE A 454 -29.99 21.71 10.76
N GLU A 455 -30.70 21.87 11.85
CA GLU A 455 -31.10 23.18 12.37
C GLU A 455 -29.94 23.89 13.05
N SER A 456 -29.23 23.17 13.93
CA SER A 456 -28.06 23.69 14.64
C SER A 456 -27.17 22.58 15.17
N THR A 457 -25.93 22.93 15.42
CA THR A 457 -24.97 22.12 16.15
C THR A 457 -24.54 22.85 17.41
N TRP A 458 -24.58 22.16 18.53
CA TRP A 458 -24.19 22.69 19.82
C TRP A 458 -22.84 22.12 20.24
N VAL A 459 -21.91 23.00 20.59
CA VAL A 459 -20.58 22.62 21.05
C VAL A 459 -20.35 23.25 22.40
N LYS A 460 -20.15 22.41 23.43
CA LYS A 460 -19.95 22.85 24.81
C LYS A 460 -21.05 23.82 25.27
N GLY A 461 -22.31 23.50 24.87
CA GLY A 461 -23.49 24.27 25.24
C GLY A 461 -23.71 25.57 24.45
N ILE A 462 -22.83 25.89 23.51
CA ILE A 462 -22.97 27.06 22.62
C ILE A 462 -23.65 26.63 21.33
N ARG A 463 -24.73 27.33 20.95
CA ARG A 463 -25.48 27.09 19.71
C ARG A 463 -24.83 27.70 18.51
N TYR A 464 -24.67 26.91 17.49
CA TYR A 464 -24.25 27.33 16.13
C TYR A 464 -25.37 26.97 15.16
N ALA A 465 -26.14 27.99 14.75
CA ALA A 465 -27.22 27.80 13.77
C ALA A 465 -26.66 27.48 12.40
N ASN A 466 -27.31 26.59 11.69
CA ASN A 466 -26.96 26.31 10.29
C ASN A 466 -27.58 27.39 9.42
N GLU A 467 -26.75 28.19 8.74
CA GLU A 467 -27.23 29.29 7.88
C GLU A 467 -28.01 28.79 6.65
N ALA A 468 -27.84 27.54 6.25
CA ALA A 468 -28.62 26.94 5.16
C ALA A 468 -30.00 26.45 5.64
N PHE A 469 -30.27 26.49 6.94
CA PHE A 469 -31.58 26.12 7.49
C PHE A 469 -32.58 27.26 7.30
N ASP A 470 -33.63 27.00 6.54
CA ASP A 470 -34.76 27.90 6.34
C ASP A 470 -36.03 27.27 6.94
N PRO A 471 -36.49 27.77 8.09
CA PRO A 471 -37.71 27.23 8.71
C PRO A 471 -38.99 27.46 7.87
N ASP A 472 -38.98 28.42 6.96
CA ASP A 472 -40.11 28.78 6.10
C ASP A 472 -40.04 28.13 4.71
N ALA A 473 -38.99 27.34 4.44
CA ALA A 473 -38.85 26.62 3.17
C ALA A 473 -40.08 25.72 2.95
N LYS A 474 -40.89 26.03 1.95
CA LYS A 474 -42.05 25.23 1.55
C LYS A 474 -41.57 23.83 1.19
N LYS A 475 -41.94 22.84 2.01
CA LYS A 475 -41.75 21.43 1.68
C LYS A 475 -42.62 21.11 0.45
N GLU A 476 -42.10 21.27 -0.74
CA GLU A 476 -42.63 20.59 -1.91
C GLU A 476 -42.31 19.10 -1.70
N SER A 477 -43.31 18.39 -1.20
CA SER A 477 -43.23 16.92 -1.15
C SER A 477 -43.22 16.42 -2.58
N LYS A 478 -42.06 16.33 -3.19
CA LYS A 478 -41.85 15.43 -4.33
C LYS A 478 -41.81 14.03 -3.72
N GLU A 479 -42.98 13.44 -3.47
CA GLU A 479 -43.12 11.98 -3.48
C GLU A 479 -42.65 11.52 -4.88
N LYS A 480 -41.34 11.35 -5.06
CA LYS A 480 -40.86 10.44 -6.05
C LYS A 480 -41.17 9.06 -5.50
N ASP A 481 -42.14 8.41 -6.12
CA ASP A 481 -42.35 6.99 -6.09
C ASP A 481 -41.02 6.28 -6.40
N THR A 482 -40.13 6.20 -5.41
CA THR A 482 -39.05 5.24 -5.41
C THR A 482 -39.73 3.91 -5.12
N LYS A 483 -40.15 3.23 -6.18
CA LYS A 483 -40.31 1.78 -6.12
C LYS A 483 -39.06 1.28 -5.42
N GLY A 484 -39.21 0.80 -4.20
CA GLY A 484 -38.11 0.30 -3.41
C GLY A 484 -37.32 -0.70 -4.25
N GLU A 485 -36.13 -0.34 -4.64
CA GLU A 485 -35.14 -1.33 -5.02
C GLU A 485 -35.07 -2.28 -3.85
N GLU A 486 -35.39 -3.54 -4.10
CA GLU A 486 -35.28 -4.58 -3.07
C GLU A 486 -33.89 -4.43 -2.45
N LYS A 487 -33.85 -4.26 -1.13
CA LYS A 487 -32.61 -4.24 -0.36
C LYS A 487 -31.97 -5.62 -0.50
N HIS A 488 -31.26 -5.84 -1.60
CA HIS A 488 -30.44 -7.02 -1.74
C HIS A 488 -29.23 -6.83 -0.84
N SER A 489 -29.25 -7.51 0.29
CA SER A 489 -28.05 -7.78 1.05
C SER A 489 -27.12 -8.61 0.16
N ARG A 490 -26.22 -7.92 -0.54
CA ARG A 490 -25.13 -8.60 -1.27
C ARG A 490 -24.02 -8.89 -0.29
N ILE A 491 -23.50 -10.09 -0.39
CA ILE A 491 -22.23 -10.43 0.24
C ILE A 491 -21.12 -9.90 -0.67
N ALA A 492 -20.19 -9.13 -0.11
CA ALA A 492 -18.99 -8.72 -0.83
C ALA A 492 -18.28 -9.97 -1.35
N ARG A 493 -18.03 -10.01 -2.65
CA ARG A 493 -17.28 -11.08 -3.29
C ARG A 493 -15.87 -10.60 -3.53
N SER A 494 -14.91 -11.37 -3.05
CA SER A 494 -13.56 -11.28 -3.57
C SER A 494 -13.58 -11.57 -5.07
N PRO A 495 -12.84 -10.84 -5.92
CA PRO A 495 -12.62 -11.22 -7.31
C PRO A 495 -12.12 -12.66 -7.46
N LEU A 496 -11.60 -13.23 -6.40
CA LEU A 496 -11.07 -14.60 -6.31
C LEU A 496 -12.17 -15.65 -6.19
N GLU A 497 -13.38 -15.30 -5.80
CA GLU A 497 -14.54 -16.23 -5.84
C GLU A 497 -14.98 -16.60 -7.26
N GLU A 498 -14.41 -15.94 -8.28
CA GLU A 498 -14.56 -16.38 -9.67
C GLU A 498 -13.86 -17.71 -9.95
N PHE A 499 -12.99 -18.13 -9.04
CA PHE A 499 -12.29 -19.40 -9.12
C PHE A 499 -12.95 -20.40 -8.17
N PRO A 500 -13.24 -21.61 -8.62
CA PRO A 500 -13.72 -22.64 -7.73
C PRO A 500 -12.73 -22.83 -6.59
N THR A 501 -13.24 -23.17 -5.42
CA THR A 501 -12.40 -23.48 -4.25
C THR A 501 -11.30 -24.45 -4.66
N GLN A 502 -10.07 -23.98 -4.54
CA GLN A 502 -8.88 -24.71 -4.96
C GLN A 502 -8.49 -25.69 -3.85
N GLU A 503 -9.32 -26.72 -3.69
CA GLU A 503 -8.97 -27.86 -2.86
C GLU A 503 -8.46 -28.96 -3.79
N GLY A 504 -7.24 -29.39 -3.54
CA GLY A 504 -6.67 -30.54 -4.24
C GLY A 504 -7.31 -31.84 -3.74
N PRO A 505 -7.37 -32.89 -4.56
CA PRO A 505 -7.73 -34.21 -4.07
C PRO A 505 -6.65 -34.74 -3.12
N ASP A 506 -7.06 -35.47 -2.08
CA ASP A 506 -6.11 -36.15 -1.17
C ASP A 506 -5.23 -37.14 -1.94
N THR A 507 -5.80 -37.80 -2.94
CA THR A 507 -5.09 -38.74 -3.84
C THR A 507 -5.39 -38.38 -5.29
N LEU A 508 -4.33 -38.20 -6.10
CA LEU A 508 -4.43 -37.98 -7.55
C LEU A 508 -3.60 -39.02 -8.30
N LEU A 509 -4.21 -39.65 -9.29
CA LEU A 509 -3.50 -40.56 -10.17
C LEU A 509 -3.63 -40.12 -11.63
N ILE A 510 -2.50 -39.72 -12.22
CA ILE A 510 -2.38 -39.43 -13.65
C ILE A 510 -1.98 -40.71 -14.37
N LYS A 511 -2.70 -41.05 -15.43
CA LYS A 511 -2.54 -42.28 -16.19
C LYS A 511 -2.15 -42.06 -17.66
N ASN A 512 -1.33 -42.95 -18.17
CA ASN A 512 -1.06 -43.09 -19.61
C ASN A 512 -0.42 -41.87 -20.29
N ALA A 513 0.24 -40.98 -19.53
CA ALA A 513 0.89 -39.79 -20.08
C ALA A 513 2.26 -40.11 -20.67
N THR A 514 2.76 -39.23 -21.54
CA THR A 514 4.21 -39.17 -21.78
C THR A 514 4.83 -38.25 -20.73
N LEU A 515 5.52 -38.81 -19.73
CA LEU A 515 6.11 -38.06 -18.62
C LEU A 515 7.55 -37.64 -18.96
N TRP A 516 7.79 -36.35 -19.00
CA TRP A 516 9.14 -35.75 -19.08
C TRP A 516 9.58 -35.44 -17.66
N THR A 517 10.36 -36.31 -17.05
CA THR A 517 10.54 -36.27 -15.60
C THR A 517 11.57 -35.26 -15.11
N SER A 518 12.44 -34.75 -15.95
CA SER A 518 13.62 -33.93 -15.55
C SER A 518 14.46 -34.61 -14.44
N SER A 519 14.53 -35.94 -14.50
CA SER A 519 15.25 -36.78 -13.53
C SER A 519 16.00 -37.92 -14.23
N ALA A 520 16.70 -38.75 -13.47
CA ALA A 520 17.36 -39.95 -13.98
C ALA A 520 16.39 -40.96 -14.66
N LEU A 521 15.08 -40.82 -14.47
CA LEU A 521 14.06 -41.64 -15.12
C LEU A 521 13.87 -41.29 -16.60
N GLY A 522 14.32 -40.11 -17.05
CA GLY A 522 14.18 -39.62 -18.42
C GLY A 522 12.72 -39.46 -18.84
N ILE A 523 12.41 -39.76 -20.09
CA ILE A 523 11.04 -39.75 -20.64
C ILE A 523 10.40 -41.11 -20.47
N ILE A 524 9.21 -41.15 -19.87
CA ILE A 524 8.42 -42.37 -19.69
C ILE A 524 7.18 -42.29 -20.57
N GLU A 525 7.14 -43.07 -21.67
CA GLU A 525 5.96 -43.21 -22.51
C GLU A 525 4.92 -44.08 -21.81
N GLN A 526 3.64 -43.71 -21.91
CA GLN A 526 2.53 -44.36 -21.21
C GLN A 526 2.81 -44.54 -19.71
N GLY A 527 3.37 -43.47 -19.13
CA GLY A 527 3.70 -43.39 -17.72
C GLY A 527 2.53 -42.92 -16.86
N ASP A 528 2.58 -43.31 -15.60
CA ASP A 528 1.66 -42.93 -14.55
C ASP A 528 2.36 -42.19 -13.46
N MET A 529 1.65 -41.28 -12.81
CA MET A 529 2.17 -40.55 -11.62
C MET A 529 1.09 -40.58 -10.52
N LEU A 530 1.45 -41.12 -9.37
CA LEU A 530 0.61 -41.16 -8.18
C LEU A 530 1.03 -40.07 -7.21
N ILE A 531 0.07 -39.27 -6.78
CA ILE A 531 0.24 -38.13 -5.89
C ILE A 531 -0.66 -38.31 -4.68
N GLN A 532 -0.16 -38.00 -3.49
CA GLN A 532 -0.92 -38.03 -2.25
C GLN A 532 -0.54 -36.81 -1.37
N HIS A 533 -1.57 -36.13 -0.88
CA HIS A 533 -1.42 -34.94 -0.05
C HIS A 533 -0.41 -33.90 -0.62
N GLY A 534 -0.51 -33.66 -1.94
CA GLY A 534 0.32 -32.67 -2.63
C GLY A 534 1.76 -33.10 -2.95
N HIS A 535 2.16 -34.36 -2.64
CA HIS A 535 3.49 -34.89 -2.92
C HIS A 535 3.44 -36.06 -3.89
N ILE A 536 4.44 -36.19 -4.73
CA ILE A 536 4.61 -37.31 -5.63
C ILE A 536 4.98 -38.53 -4.81
N LEU A 537 4.11 -39.56 -4.82
CA LEU A 537 4.33 -40.82 -4.12
C LEU A 537 5.11 -41.81 -4.98
N GLU A 538 4.80 -41.89 -6.27
CA GLU A 538 5.44 -42.80 -7.21
C GLU A 538 5.27 -42.33 -8.66
N VAL A 539 6.30 -42.57 -9.49
CA VAL A 539 6.31 -42.30 -10.93
C VAL A 539 6.76 -43.57 -11.63
N GLY A 540 5.98 -44.04 -12.61
CA GLY A 540 6.29 -45.31 -13.28
C GLY A 540 5.26 -45.68 -14.32
N LYS A 541 5.07 -47.01 -14.54
CA LYS A 541 4.04 -47.54 -15.46
C LYS A 541 3.12 -48.44 -14.69
N ASN A 542 1.87 -48.49 -15.14
CA ASN A 542 0.83 -49.40 -14.60
C ASN A 542 0.60 -49.20 -13.07
N LEU A 543 0.70 -47.99 -12.60
CA LEU A 543 0.40 -47.68 -11.21
C LEU A 543 -1.11 -47.87 -10.94
N SER A 544 -1.43 -48.23 -9.74
CA SER A 544 -2.78 -48.35 -9.23
C SER A 544 -2.97 -47.56 -7.97
N LEU A 545 -4.21 -47.20 -7.69
CA LEU A 545 -4.55 -46.55 -6.42
C LEU A 545 -4.13 -47.44 -5.23
N PRO A 546 -3.54 -46.89 -4.18
CA PRO A 546 -3.22 -47.61 -2.97
C PRO A 546 -4.49 -48.22 -2.34
N SER A 547 -4.32 -49.34 -1.63
CA SER A 547 -5.41 -49.91 -0.80
C SER A 547 -5.53 -49.10 0.50
N GLY A 548 -6.76 -48.79 0.91
CA GLY A 548 -7.02 -48.07 2.18
C GLY A 548 -7.93 -46.87 1.99
N ASP A 549 -7.99 -45.99 2.99
CA ASP A 549 -8.70 -44.72 2.89
C ASP A 549 -7.89 -43.76 2.02
N LEU A 550 -8.44 -43.37 0.89
CA LEU A 550 -7.80 -42.51 -0.10
C LEU A 550 -8.24 -41.05 0.04
N GLY A 551 -9.18 -40.76 0.95
CA GLY A 551 -9.85 -39.47 1.01
C GLY A 551 -10.54 -39.12 -0.31
N THR A 552 -10.53 -37.84 -0.70
CA THR A 552 -10.97 -37.43 -2.04
C THR A 552 -10.00 -37.91 -3.11
N CYS A 553 -10.49 -38.69 -4.09
CA CYS A 553 -9.65 -39.32 -5.10
C CYS A 553 -10.02 -38.84 -6.50
N LEU A 554 -9.02 -38.46 -7.29
CA LEU A 554 -9.17 -38.08 -8.70
C LEU A 554 -8.25 -38.95 -9.57
N VAL A 555 -8.79 -39.48 -10.67
CA VAL A 555 -8.00 -40.15 -11.69
C VAL A 555 -8.12 -39.37 -12.99
N ILE A 556 -7.00 -39.01 -13.58
CA ILE A 556 -6.90 -38.28 -14.86
C ILE A 556 -6.32 -39.21 -15.92
N ASP A 557 -7.07 -39.51 -16.96
CA ASP A 557 -6.53 -40.15 -18.15
C ASP A 557 -5.87 -39.12 -19.07
N ALA A 558 -4.56 -39.16 -19.09
CA ALA A 558 -3.70 -38.25 -19.85
C ALA A 558 -3.18 -38.91 -21.14
N THR A 559 -3.94 -39.91 -21.72
CA THR A 559 -3.57 -40.54 -22.99
C THR A 559 -3.36 -39.51 -24.08
N GLY A 560 -2.20 -39.55 -24.73
CA GLY A 560 -1.81 -38.61 -25.80
C GLY A 560 -1.45 -37.21 -25.29
N LYS A 561 -1.30 -37.00 -23.98
CA LYS A 561 -0.84 -35.78 -23.34
C LYS A 561 0.59 -35.94 -22.82
N TYR A 562 1.22 -34.80 -22.55
CA TYR A 562 2.56 -34.75 -22.03
C TYR A 562 2.51 -34.11 -20.64
N VAL A 563 3.32 -34.60 -19.70
CA VAL A 563 3.42 -34.06 -18.36
C VAL A 563 4.86 -33.73 -18.08
N THR A 564 5.09 -32.51 -17.57
CA THR A 564 6.41 -32.02 -17.14
C THR A 564 6.35 -31.58 -15.69
N PRO A 565 7.49 -31.40 -14.99
CA PRO A 565 7.53 -30.56 -13.81
C PRO A 565 6.99 -29.16 -14.13
N GLY A 566 6.50 -28.47 -13.12
CA GLY A 566 6.16 -27.06 -13.24
C GLY A 566 7.37 -26.22 -13.66
N LEU A 567 7.16 -25.24 -14.53
CA LEU A 567 8.23 -24.35 -14.97
C LEU A 567 8.61 -23.40 -13.83
N ILE A 568 9.86 -23.01 -13.78
CA ILE A 568 10.47 -22.14 -12.76
C ILE A 568 11.18 -20.98 -13.43
N ASP A 569 10.75 -19.76 -13.09
CA ASP A 569 11.42 -18.55 -13.52
C ASP A 569 12.42 -18.07 -12.45
N ALA A 570 13.70 -18.11 -12.80
CA ALA A 570 14.77 -17.72 -11.87
C ALA A 570 14.92 -16.21 -11.70
N HIS A 571 14.20 -15.38 -12.47
CA HIS A 571 14.24 -13.92 -12.43
C HIS A 571 12.95 -13.31 -12.92
N SER A 572 12.17 -12.74 -12.02
CA SER A 572 10.93 -12.07 -12.35
C SER A 572 10.76 -10.78 -11.54
N HIS A 573 10.01 -9.82 -12.12
CA HIS A 573 9.57 -8.60 -11.46
C HIS A 573 8.03 -8.48 -11.45
N SER A 574 7.32 -9.46 -11.98
CA SER A 574 5.89 -9.37 -12.37
C SER A 574 4.91 -9.21 -11.22
N MET A 575 5.25 -9.60 -10.00
CA MET A 575 4.34 -9.66 -8.85
C MET A 575 4.86 -8.79 -7.70
N ILE A 576 5.43 -7.62 -8.02
CA ILE A 576 6.00 -6.67 -7.08
C ILE A 576 5.15 -5.40 -7.11
N MET A 577 4.82 -4.84 -5.94
CA MET A 577 4.01 -3.64 -5.80
C MET A 577 4.88 -2.42 -5.45
N GLY A 578 4.53 -1.25 -5.99
CA GLY A 578 5.14 0.03 -5.61
C GLY A 578 6.58 0.21 -6.10
N GLY A 579 6.90 -0.36 -7.26
CA GLY A 579 8.21 -0.28 -7.89
C GLY A 579 9.16 -1.43 -7.54
N VAL A 580 10.04 -1.78 -8.47
CA VAL A 580 10.99 -2.89 -8.33
C VAL A 580 12.36 -2.47 -7.82
N ASN A 581 12.64 -1.16 -7.81
CA ASN A 581 13.91 -0.59 -7.39
C ASN A 581 13.76 0.31 -6.15
N GLU A 582 14.63 0.15 -5.17
CA GLU A 582 15.00 1.18 -4.22
C GLU A 582 16.41 1.65 -4.55
N GLY A 583 16.51 2.61 -5.45
CA GLY A 583 17.77 3.01 -6.07
C GLY A 583 18.48 4.19 -5.42
N THR A 584 17.98 4.74 -4.32
CA THR A 584 18.51 5.98 -3.72
C THR A 584 19.91 5.80 -3.10
N TYR A 585 20.14 4.68 -2.43
CA TYR A 585 21.47 4.35 -1.90
C TYR A 585 22.20 3.35 -2.80
N PRO A 586 23.53 3.35 -2.78
CA PRO A 586 24.31 2.34 -3.51
C PRO A 586 24.17 0.94 -2.91
N SER A 587 23.75 0.82 -1.67
CA SER A 587 23.33 -0.42 -1.03
C SER A 587 21.97 -0.23 -0.36
N THR A 588 21.04 -1.10 -0.69
CA THR A 588 19.72 -1.20 -0.09
C THR A 588 19.42 -2.64 0.33
N ALA A 589 20.43 -3.33 0.86
CA ALA A 589 20.31 -4.72 1.31
C ALA A 589 19.24 -4.94 2.39
N MET A 590 18.83 -3.86 3.09
CA MET A 590 17.78 -3.88 4.10
C MET A 590 16.37 -4.01 3.52
N VAL A 591 16.11 -3.66 2.25
CA VAL A 591 14.76 -3.75 1.68
C VAL A 591 14.42 -5.18 1.29
N ARG A 592 13.14 -5.54 1.31
CA ARG A 592 12.67 -6.92 1.09
C ARG A 592 11.53 -6.94 0.08
N ILE A 593 11.68 -7.68 -1.00
CA ILE A 593 10.59 -7.94 -1.96
C ILE A 593 9.41 -8.65 -1.29
N ALA A 594 9.69 -9.51 -0.29
CA ALA A 594 8.64 -10.18 0.47
C ALA A 594 7.64 -9.23 1.14
N ASP A 595 8.03 -7.99 1.42
CA ASP A 595 7.14 -6.97 2.01
C ASP A 595 6.16 -6.38 1.00
N VAL A 596 6.39 -6.56 -0.31
CA VAL A 596 5.64 -5.92 -1.39
C VAL A 596 5.14 -6.90 -2.46
N VAL A 597 4.99 -8.17 -2.13
CA VAL A 597 4.42 -9.17 -3.06
C VAL A 597 2.98 -8.81 -3.39
N ASN A 598 2.67 -8.69 -4.68
CA ASN A 598 1.33 -8.47 -5.21
C ASN A 598 0.66 -9.79 -5.55
N SER A 599 -0.23 -10.26 -4.69
CA SER A 599 -0.98 -11.51 -4.91
C SER A 599 -2.22 -11.35 -5.77
N GLU A 600 -2.59 -10.12 -6.16
CA GLU A 600 -3.81 -9.85 -6.93
C GLU A 600 -3.54 -9.52 -8.41
N THR A 601 -2.28 -9.47 -8.83
CA THR A 601 -1.96 -9.22 -10.23
C THR A 601 -2.38 -10.38 -11.12
N GLU A 602 -3.07 -10.09 -12.22
CA GLU A 602 -3.47 -11.11 -13.21
C GLU A 602 -2.27 -11.80 -13.87
N ASN A 603 -1.07 -11.23 -13.77
CA ASN A 603 0.16 -11.87 -14.24
C ASN A 603 0.36 -13.26 -13.64
N ILE A 604 -0.04 -13.50 -12.39
CA ILE A 604 0.00 -14.83 -11.78
C ILE A 604 -0.80 -15.83 -12.62
N TYR A 605 -2.02 -15.47 -12.97
CA TYR A 605 -2.92 -16.34 -13.74
C TYR A 605 -2.42 -16.54 -15.18
N TYR A 606 -1.95 -15.48 -15.83
CA TYR A 606 -1.41 -15.58 -17.19
C TYR A 606 -0.14 -16.42 -17.26
N GLN A 607 0.70 -16.37 -16.26
CA GLN A 607 1.91 -17.18 -16.19
C GLN A 607 1.60 -18.64 -15.86
N LEU A 608 0.60 -18.90 -15.00
CA LEU A 608 0.06 -20.26 -14.82
C LEU A 608 -0.47 -20.86 -16.13
N ALA A 609 -1.12 -20.05 -16.98
CA ALA A 609 -1.57 -20.48 -18.31
C ALA A 609 -0.41 -20.81 -19.27
N GLY A 610 0.81 -20.44 -18.94
CA GLY A 610 2.07 -20.81 -19.60
C GLY A 610 2.80 -21.98 -18.94
N GLY A 611 2.27 -22.53 -17.84
CA GLY A 611 2.88 -23.63 -17.11
C GLY A 611 3.88 -23.22 -16.03
N LEU A 612 4.01 -21.92 -15.71
CA LEU A 612 4.88 -21.45 -14.64
C LEU A 612 4.26 -21.76 -13.27
N THR A 613 5.04 -22.32 -12.35
CA THR A 613 4.60 -22.66 -10.99
C THR A 613 5.35 -21.91 -9.91
N ILE A 614 6.59 -21.49 -10.19
CA ILE A 614 7.48 -20.81 -9.26
C ILE A 614 8.17 -19.63 -9.95
N ALA A 615 8.27 -18.52 -9.25
CA ALA A 615 9.03 -17.35 -9.69
C ALA A 615 9.94 -16.84 -8.57
N ASN A 616 11.14 -16.42 -8.92
CA ASN A 616 12.07 -15.73 -8.04
C ASN A 616 11.91 -14.23 -8.26
N LEU A 617 11.22 -13.56 -7.36
CA LEU A 617 10.99 -12.12 -7.41
C LEU A 617 12.23 -11.37 -6.90
N LEU A 618 12.85 -10.59 -7.75
CA LEU A 618 14.07 -9.87 -7.47
C LEU A 618 13.86 -8.36 -7.43
N HIS A 619 14.67 -7.69 -6.63
CA HIS A 619 14.90 -6.26 -6.75
C HIS A 619 15.48 -5.93 -8.13
N GLY A 620 15.18 -4.79 -8.71
CA GLY A 620 15.77 -4.36 -9.96
C GLY A 620 17.29 -4.13 -9.86
N SER A 621 17.91 -3.68 -10.94
CA SER A 621 19.38 -3.56 -11.05
C SER A 621 19.90 -2.12 -10.88
N ALA A 622 19.14 -1.21 -10.27
CA ALA A 622 19.49 0.20 -10.15
C ALA A 622 20.78 0.47 -9.36
N ASN A 623 21.11 -0.34 -8.38
CA ASN A 623 22.24 -0.15 -7.47
C ASN A 623 23.13 -1.40 -7.34
N PRO A 624 24.42 -1.26 -6.97
CA PRO A 624 25.34 -2.39 -6.83
C PRO A 624 24.81 -3.47 -5.88
N ILE A 625 24.25 -3.08 -4.74
CA ILE A 625 23.60 -3.96 -3.77
C ILE A 625 22.16 -3.51 -3.64
N GLY A 626 21.27 -4.31 -4.21
CA GLY A 626 19.82 -4.10 -4.14
C GLY A 626 19.19 -4.82 -2.94
N GLY A 627 17.90 -5.14 -3.07
CA GLY A 627 17.10 -5.74 -2.00
C GLY A 627 17.11 -7.27 -1.97
N GLN A 628 16.58 -7.80 -0.88
CA GLN A 628 16.36 -9.21 -0.65
C GLN A 628 15.21 -9.73 -1.53
N ASN A 629 15.37 -10.92 -2.11
CA ASN A 629 14.38 -11.54 -2.98
C ASN A 629 13.20 -12.17 -2.21
N ALA A 630 12.22 -12.66 -2.99
CA ALA A 630 11.21 -13.59 -2.53
C ALA A 630 10.97 -14.66 -3.60
N VAL A 631 11.18 -15.93 -3.25
CA VAL A 631 10.72 -17.03 -4.10
C VAL A 631 9.26 -17.29 -3.78
N ILE A 632 8.40 -17.32 -4.81
CA ILE A 632 6.98 -17.57 -4.64
C ILE A 632 6.52 -18.78 -5.45
N LYS A 633 5.46 -19.42 -4.97
CA LYS A 633 4.63 -20.33 -5.78
C LYS A 633 3.39 -19.59 -6.26
N LEU A 634 3.03 -19.79 -7.51
CA LEU A 634 1.94 -19.06 -8.16
C LEU A 634 0.56 -19.59 -7.71
N ARG A 635 0.31 -19.63 -6.41
CA ARG A 635 -0.94 -20.08 -5.79
C ARG A 635 -2.02 -19.01 -5.94
N TRP A 636 -2.51 -18.82 -7.17
CA TRP A 636 -3.53 -17.84 -7.51
C TRP A 636 -4.71 -17.88 -6.54
N GLY A 637 -5.10 -16.72 -6.01
CA GLY A 637 -6.18 -16.63 -5.03
C GLY A 637 -5.72 -16.56 -3.58
N LYS A 638 -4.48 -16.92 -3.31
CA LYS A 638 -3.92 -16.86 -1.96
C LYS A 638 -3.42 -15.46 -1.61
N GLY A 639 -3.23 -15.21 -0.32
CA GLY A 639 -2.64 -13.97 0.18
C GLY A 639 -1.15 -13.86 -0.11
N PRO A 640 -0.53 -12.65 0.00
CA PRO A 640 0.87 -12.44 -0.31
C PRO A 640 1.82 -13.40 0.42
N ASP A 641 1.56 -13.70 1.68
CA ASP A 641 2.39 -14.58 2.49
C ASP A 641 2.23 -16.07 2.17
N GLU A 642 1.07 -16.43 1.65
CA GLU A 642 0.79 -17.78 1.21
C GLU A 642 1.40 -18.06 -0.17
N LEU A 643 1.74 -17.02 -0.94
CA LEU A 643 2.53 -17.17 -2.16
C LEU A 643 3.99 -17.47 -1.86
N ILE A 644 4.56 -16.92 -0.78
CA ILE A 644 5.98 -17.09 -0.44
C ILE A 644 6.31 -18.57 -0.21
N PHE A 645 7.32 -19.05 -0.93
CA PHE A 645 7.86 -20.40 -0.76
C PHE A 645 8.88 -20.38 0.38
N LYS A 646 8.40 -20.61 1.60
CA LYS A 646 9.16 -20.42 2.86
C LYS A 646 10.39 -21.32 2.99
N GLU A 647 10.38 -22.47 2.34
CA GLU A 647 11.47 -23.43 2.33
C GLU A 647 12.63 -23.01 1.43
N ALA A 648 12.42 -22.03 0.54
CA ALA A 648 13.49 -21.50 -0.27
C ALA A 648 14.44 -20.64 0.58
N PRO A 649 15.77 -20.88 0.48
CA PRO A 649 16.74 -20.02 1.18
C PRO A 649 16.68 -18.58 0.68
N GLY A 650 17.03 -17.65 1.57
CA GLY A 650 17.08 -16.23 1.24
C GLY A 650 18.07 -15.91 0.11
N GLY A 651 17.71 -14.99 -0.74
CA GLY A 651 18.59 -14.41 -1.75
C GLY A 651 18.62 -12.89 -1.67
N ILE A 652 19.46 -12.27 -2.50
CA ILE A 652 19.60 -10.82 -2.60
C ILE A 652 20.08 -10.45 -3.99
N LYS A 653 19.55 -9.36 -4.54
CA LYS A 653 19.97 -8.83 -5.84
C LYS A 653 21.24 -8.00 -5.71
N PHE A 654 22.21 -8.31 -6.53
CA PHE A 654 23.36 -7.47 -6.83
C PHE A 654 23.33 -7.06 -8.31
N ALA A 655 24.08 -6.04 -8.69
CA ALA A 655 24.12 -5.61 -10.08
C ALA A 655 25.47 -5.03 -10.49
N LEU A 656 25.76 -5.18 -11.77
CA LEU A 656 26.91 -4.65 -12.51
C LEU A 656 26.40 -3.79 -13.69
N GLY A 657 27.30 -3.19 -14.43
CA GLY A 657 26.99 -2.57 -15.72
C GLY A 657 26.55 -1.12 -15.69
N GLU A 658 25.78 -0.74 -16.69
CA GLU A 658 25.36 0.64 -16.94
C GLU A 658 24.43 1.17 -15.87
N ASN A 659 23.51 0.34 -15.39
CA ASN A 659 22.47 0.73 -14.45
C ASN A 659 23.08 1.22 -13.12
N VAL A 660 24.01 0.47 -12.56
CA VAL A 660 24.61 0.80 -11.25
C VAL A 660 25.46 2.05 -11.26
N LYS A 661 26.11 2.37 -12.38
CA LYS A 661 26.87 3.62 -12.56
C LYS A 661 26.03 4.75 -13.17
N GLN A 662 24.75 4.53 -13.38
CA GLN A 662 23.77 5.50 -13.87
C GLN A 662 24.09 6.10 -15.24
N SER A 663 24.84 5.41 -16.09
CA SER A 663 25.21 5.95 -17.39
C SER A 663 24.06 5.96 -18.41
N ASN A 664 23.02 5.17 -18.17
CA ASN A 664 21.79 5.08 -18.95
C ASN A 664 20.58 5.79 -18.31
N TRP A 665 20.76 6.45 -17.16
CA TRP A 665 19.64 7.12 -16.46
C TRP A 665 19.25 8.49 -17.05
N GLY A 666 19.97 8.99 -18.04
CA GLY A 666 19.61 10.26 -18.66
C GLY A 666 19.59 11.42 -17.66
N ASN A 667 18.43 12.08 -17.55
CA ASN A 667 18.22 13.21 -16.63
C ASN A 667 18.03 12.79 -15.17
N ASP A 668 17.69 11.54 -14.89
CA ASP A 668 17.48 11.02 -13.53
C ASP A 668 18.79 10.61 -12.86
N ARG A 669 19.93 10.82 -13.54
CA ARG A 669 21.25 10.56 -12.99
C ARG A 669 21.51 11.42 -11.76
N THR A 670 21.93 10.78 -10.67
CA THR A 670 22.31 11.42 -9.41
C THR A 670 23.83 11.47 -9.23
N THR A 671 24.29 11.99 -8.12
CA THR A 671 25.71 11.96 -7.71
C THR A 671 26.07 10.70 -6.91
N ARG A 672 25.15 9.78 -6.72
CA ARG A 672 25.35 8.55 -5.95
C ARG A 672 26.55 7.75 -6.49
N PHE A 673 27.46 7.35 -5.61
CA PHE A 673 28.54 6.42 -5.92
C PHE A 673 27.99 4.97 -6.11
N PRO A 674 28.57 4.12 -7.00
CA PRO A 674 29.65 4.37 -7.93
C PRO A 674 29.19 4.99 -9.25
N GLN A 675 30.06 5.76 -9.91
CA GLN A 675 29.80 6.42 -11.20
C GLN A 675 30.63 5.80 -12.35
N SER A 676 31.38 4.76 -12.04
CA SER A 676 32.25 4.07 -13.01
C SER A 676 32.35 2.60 -12.70
N ARG A 677 32.68 1.78 -13.72
CA ARG A 677 32.95 0.35 -13.53
C ARG A 677 34.05 0.07 -12.52
N MET A 678 35.08 0.94 -12.43
CA MET A 678 36.16 0.82 -11.43
C MET A 678 35.67 1.07 -9.99
N GLY A 679 34.64 1.85 -9.80
CA GLY A 679 34.05 2.13 -8.47
C GLY A 679 33.25 0.97 -7.89
N VAL A 680 32.73 0.10 -8.75
CA VAL A 680 31.85 -1.02 -8.33
C VAL A 680 32.58 -2.02 -7.43
N PRO A 681 33.76 -2.58 -7.78
CA PRO A 681 34.46 -3.49 -6.91
C PRO A 681 34.88 -2.85 -5.58
N VAL A 682 35.35 -1.60 -5.61
CA VAL A 682 35.70 -0.84 -4.41
C VAL A 682 34.52 -0.72 -3.45
N PHE A 683 33.31 -0.52 -4.01
CA PHE A 683 32.09 -0.46 -3.23
C PHE A 683 31.77 -1.81 -2.55
N TYR A 684 31.83 -2.91 -3.29
CA TYR A 684 31.64 -4.25 -2.73
C TYR A 684 32.64 -4.57 -1.62
N GLU A 685 33.95 -4.35 -1.87
CA GLU A 685 34.99 -4.54 -0.88
C GLU A 685 34.75 -3.75 0.40
N ASN A 686 34.33 -2.47 0.26
CA ASN A 686 33.98 -1.63 1.39
C ASN A 686 32.81 -2.19 2.21
N ARG A 687 31.70 -2.58 1.54
CA ARG A 687 30.53 -3.09 2.24
C ARG A 687 30.76 -4.44 2.91
N PHE A 688 31.44 -5.37 2.26
CA PHE A 688 31.78 -6.66 2.88
C PHE A 688 32.78 -6.50 4.01
N THR A 689 33.76 -5.58 3.92
CA THR A 689 34.64 -5.26 5.03
C THR A 689 33.86 -4.69 6.23
N ALA A 690 32.90 -3.79 5.99
CA ALA A 690 32.03 -3.28 7.04
C ALA A 690 31.17 -4.39 7.68
N ALA A 691 30.64 -5.30 6.86
CA ALA A 691 29.88 -6.46 7.35
C ALA A 691 30.73 -7.41 8.22
N GLN A 692 32.01 -7.65 7.84
CA GLN A 692 32.94 -8.43 8.67
C GLN A 692 33.21 -7.74 10.01
N GLN A 693 33.36 -6.42 10.02
CA GLN A 693 33.55 -5.64 11.25
C GLN A 693 32.29 -5.70 12.13
N TYR A 694 31.10 -5.57 11.54
CA TYR A 694 29.84 -5.71 12.25
C TYR A 694 29.67 -7.12 12.85
N GLN A 695 29.96 -8.17 12.08
CA GLN A 695 29.95 -9.55 12.55
C GLN A 695 30.93 -9.76 13.71
N ALA A 696 32.14 -9.21 13.59
CA ALA A 696 33.15 -9.32 14.66
C ALA A 696 32.70 -8.60 15.95
N ALA A 697 32.09 -7.42 15.85
CA ALA A 697 31.54 -6.72 17.00
C ALA A 697 30.45 -7.52 17.72
N TRP A 698 29.51 -8.11 16.97
CA TRP A 698 28.51 -9.00 17.53
C TRP A 698 29.11 -10.24 18.19
N LYS A 699 30.15 -10.83 17.61
CA LYS A 699 30.85 -11.96 18.19
C LYS A 699 31.47 -11.61 19.53
N VAL A 700 32.20 -10.49 19.61
CA VAL A 700 32.78 -9.96 20.86
C VAL A 700 31.71 -9.81 21.95
N PHE A 701 30.56 -9.26 21.59
CA PHE A 701 29.43 -9.13 22.52
C PHE A 701 28.89 -10.49 22.97
N HIS A 702 28.72 -11.46 22.07
CA HIS A 702 28.21 -12.78 22.39
C HIS A 702 29.20 -13.60 23.24
N ASP A 703 30.50 -13.35 23.09
CA ASP A 703 31.54 -13.93 23.92
C ASP A 703 31.60 -13.31 25.33
N GLY A 704 30.73 -12.33 25.61
CA GLY A 704 30.60 -11.63 26.89
C GLY A 704 31.56 -10.46 27.07
N GLU A 705 32.18 -10.01 25.99
CA GLU A 705 33.12 -8.88 25.94
C GLU A 705 32.50 -7.72 25.14
N GLY A 706 32.80 -6.48 25.54
CA GLY A 706 32.34 -5.27 24.83
C GLY A 706 30.86 -4.95 24.98
N GLU A 707 30.46 -3.86 24.34
CA GLU A 707 29.07 -3.40 24.30
C GLU A 707 28.27 -4.09 23.18
N ARG A 708 26.95 -4.22 23.39
CA ARG A 708 26.07 -4.75 22.35
C ARG A 708 26.02 -3.75 21.19
N PRO A 709 26.34 -4.19 19.96
CA PRO A 709 26.18 -3.35 18.78
C PRO A 709 24.71 -2.99 18.53
N ASP A 710 24.46 -1.87 17.89
CA ASP A 710 23.14 -1.55 17.36
C ASP A 710 22.85 -2.43 16.17
N ARG A 711 21.58 -2.74 15.98
CA ARG A 711 21.14 -3.54 14.84
C ARG A 711 21.08 -2.68 13.58
N ASP A 712 21.64 -3.19 12.50
CA ASP A 712 21.67 -2.59 11.18
C ASP A 712 21.19 -3.64 10.15
N LEU A 713 20.01 -3.41 9.58
CA LEU A 713 19.37 -4.35 8.66
C LEU A 713 20.18 -4.55 7.36
N GLU A 714 20.93 -3.54 6.92
CA GLU A 714 21.86 -3.67 5.79
C GLU A 714 22.99 -4.64 6.15
N MET A 715 23.65 -4.38 7.26
CA MET A 715 24.79 -5.19 7.71
C MET A 715 24.34 -6.63 8.05
N GLU A 716 23.17 -6.81 8.68
CA GLU A 716 22.61 -8.14 8.94
C GLU A 716 22.45 -8.95 7.65
N ALA A 717 21.90 -8.35 6.58
CA ALA A 717 21.75 -9.03 5.30
C ALA A 717 23.11 -9.39 4.65
N LEU A 718 24.11 -8.52 4.77
CA LEU A 718 25.45 -8.77 4.24
C LEU A 718 26.21 -9.85 5.06
N VAL A 719 26.02 -9.87 6.37
CA VAL A 719 26.58 -10.95 7.24
C VAL A 719 25.97 -12.31 6.87
N GLU A 720 24.66 -12.37 6.57
CA GLU A 720 24.03 -13.61 6.10
C GLU A 720 24.67 -14.15 4.81
N ILE A 721 25.16 -13.26 3.92
CA ILE A 721 25.91 -13.66 2.73
C ILE A 721 27.28 -14.25 3.13
N LEU A 722 28.03 -13.59 4.02
CA LEU A 722 29.33 -14.08 4.52
C LEU A 722 29.21 -15.43 5.20
N GLU A 723 28.09 -15.72 5.84
CA GLU A 723 27.77 -16.98 6.51
C GLU A 723 27.21 -18.06 5.57
N GLY A 724 26.99 -17.74 4.29
CA GLY A 724 26.43 -18.67 3.31
C GLY A 724 24.93 -18.98 3.51
N ARG A 725 24.22 -18.17 4.30
CA ARG A 725 22.77 -18.30 4.55
C ARG A 725 21.92 -17.53 3.53
N ARG A 726 22.52 -16.57 2.80
CA ARG A 726 21.86 -15.77 1.76
C ARG A 726 22.66 -15.84 0.47
N TRP A 727 21.97 -16.07 -0.65
CA TRP A 727 22.58 -16.26 -1.95
C TRP A 727 22.49 -14.99 -2.81
N ILE A 728 23.60 -14.63 -3.48
CA ILE A 728 23.65 -13.50 -4.38
C ILE A 728 23.09 -13.88 -5.75
N HIS A 729 22.16 -13.07 -6.29
CA HIS A 729 21.69 -13.09 -7.66
C HIS A 729 22.15 -11.80 -8.33
N CYS A 730 23.17 -11.88 -9.21
CA CYS A 730 23.86 -10.70 -9.73
C CYS A 730 23.50 -10.42 -11.19
N HIS A 731 22.82 -9.28 -11.43
CA HIS A 731 22.67 -8.74 -12.78
C HIS A 731 24.05 -8.52 -13.42
N SER A 732 24.28 -9.06 -14.61
CA SER A 732 25.60 -9.06 -15.25
C SER A 732 25.51 -9.29 -16.76
N TYR A 733 26.25 -8.53 -17.54
CA TYR A 733 26.30 -8.69 -18.99
C TYR A 733 27.72 -9.00 -19.47
N ARG A 734 28.68 -8.17 -19.11
CA ARG A 734 30.04 -8.15 -19.68
C ARG A 734 30.98 -9.12 -18.97
N GLN A 735 31.81 -9.79 -19.76
CA GLN A 735 32.82 -10.77 -19.30
C GLN A 735 33.80 -10.18 -18.26
N ASP A 736 34.29 -8.94 -18.50
CA ASP A 736 35.27 -8.29 -17.64
C ASP A 736 34.66 -7.97 -16.24
N GLU A 737 33.40 -7.53 -16.20
CA GLU A 737 32.67 -7.27 -14.95
C GLU A 737 32.31 -8.57 -14.23
N ILE A 738 31.91 -9.62 -14.94
CA ILE A 738 31.65 -10.95 -14.38
C ILE A 738 32.91 -11.48 -13.67
N LEU A 739 34.08 -11.48 -14.38
CA LEU A 739 35.35 -11.95 -13.79
C LEU A 739 35.78 -11.12 -12.58
N MET A 740 35.64 -9.79 -12.66
CA MET A 740 35.94 -8.90 -11.55
C MET A 740 35.06 -9.25 -10.34
N PHE A 741 33.77 -9.42 -10.55
CA PHE A 741 32.81 -9.70 -9.49
C PHE A 741 33.10 -11.06 -8.81
N LEU A 742 33.30 -12.11 -9.57
CA LEU A 742 33.63 -13.43 -9.03
C LEU A 742 34.89 -13.37 -8.16
N ARG A 743 35.96 -12.67 -8.62
CA ARG A 743 37.21 -12.51 -7.87
C ARG A 743 37.01 -11.73 -6.55
N VAL A 744 36.20 -10.66 -6.57
CA VAL A 744 35.88 -9.92 -5.34
C VAL A 744 35.13 -10.82 -4.37
N MET A 745 34.12 -11.55 -4.82
CA MET A 745 33.36 -12.47 -3.94
C MET A 745 34.26 -13.58 -3.38
N GLU A 746 35.13 -14.16 -4.20
CA GLU A 746 36.10 -15.19 -3.75
C GLU A 746 37.07 -14.66 -2.68
N SER A 747 37.49 -13.39 -2.77
CA SER A 747 38.36 -12.77 -1.76
C SER A 747 37.72 -12.68 -0.37
N PHE A 748 36.38 -12.68 -0.29
CA PHE A 748 35.62 -12.75 0.95
C PHE A 748 35.14 -14.16 1.31
N GLY A 749 35.48 -15.17 0.50
CA GLY A 749 35.01 -16.54 0.70
C GLY A 749 33.51 -16.71 0.35
N VAL A 750 32.95 -15.78 -0.40
CA VAL A 750 31.52 -15.79 -0.80
C VAL A 750 31.37 -16.53 -2.11
N ARG A 751 30.42 -17.46 -2.14
CA ARG A 751 29.99 -18.14 -3.36
C ARG A 751 28.73 -17.45 -3.92
N VAL A 752 28.80 -17.03 -5.17
CA VAL A 752 27.68 -16.43 -5.89
C VAL A 752 26.63 -17.50 -6.20
N GLY A 753 25.35 -17.23 -5.95
CA GLY A 753 24.25 -18.13 -6.25
C GLY A 753 24.01 -18.22 -7.75
N THR A 754 23.72 -17.08 -8.40
CA THR A 754 23.39 -17.01 -9.82
C THR A 754 23.84 -15.67 -10.42
N LEU A 755 24.48 -15.73 -11.58
CA LEU A 755 24.66 -14.60 -12.47
C LEU A 755 23.41 -14.48 -13.35
N GLN A 756 22.78 -13.32 -13.37
CA GLN A 756 21.53 -13.07 -14.09
C GLN A 756 21.83 -12.42 -15.45
N HIS A 757 21.09 -12.81 -16.48
CA HIS A 757 21.25 -12.39 -17.87
C HIS A 757 22.55 -12.91 -18.51
N VAL A 758 23.67 -12.68 -17.90
CA VAL A 758 25.01 -13.25 -18.16
C VAL A 758 25.35 -13.35 -19.66
N LEU A 759 25.03 -12.29 -20.43
CA LEU A 759 24.99 -12.35 -21.88
C LEU A 759 26.36 -12.62 -22.57
N GLU A 760 27.46 -12.18 -21.98
CA GLU A 760 28.84 -12.53 -22.41
C GLU A 760 29.41 -13.70 -21.58
N GLY A 761 28.63 -14.37 -20.77
CA GLY A 761 29.12 -15.48 -19.93
C GLY A 761 29.73 -16.64 -20.72
N TYR A 762 29.29 -16.84 -21.96
CA TYR A 762 29.91 -17.86 -22.84
C TYR A 762 31.41 -17.62 -23.12
N LYS A 763 31.91 -16.39 -22.98
CA LYS A 763 33.30 -16.03 -23.12
C LYS A 763 34.17 -16.41 -21.91
N VAL A 764 33.53 -16.59 -20.75
CA VAL A 764 34.12 -16.89 -19.41
C VAL A 764 33.44 -18.06 -18.74
N ALA A 765 32.91 -18.98 -19.52
CA ALA A 765 32.14 -20.12 -19.06
C ALA A 765 32.92 -21.04 -18.09
N ASP A 766 34.22 -21.23 -18.36
CA ASP A 766 35.12 -22.06 -17.55
C ASP A 766 35.29 -21.47 -16.13
N GLU A 767 35.44 -20.16 -16.02
CA GLU A 767 35.55 -19.46 -14.73
C GLU A 767 34.25 -19.48 -13.97
N ILE A 768 33.08 -19.30 -14.64
CA ILE A 768 31.77 -19.43 -14.02
C ILE A 768 31.58 -20.84 -13.46
N ALA A 769 31.90 -21.88 -14.25
CA ALA A 769 31.82 -23.27 -13.84
C ALA A 769 32.79 -23.58 -12.68
N ALA A 770 34.01 -23.06 -12.70
CA ALA A 770 34.99 -23.24 -11.65
C ALA A 770 34.59 -22.59 -10.33
N HIS A 771 33.98 -21.37 -10.38
CA HIS A 771 33.42 -20.70 -9.22
C HIS A 771 32.21 -21.47 -8.65
N GLY A 772 31.46 -22.11 -9.53
CA GLY A 772 30.24 -22.85 -9.22
C GLY A 772 28.99 -21.97 -9.07
N ALA A 773 28.99 -20.76 -9.64
CA ALA A 773 27.83 -19.93 -9.80
C ALA A 773 26.88 -20.52 -10.85
N GLY A 774 25.58 -20.35 -10.65
CA GLY A 774 24.59 -20.54 -11.72
C GLY A 774 24.67 -19.42 -12.76
N ALA A 775 24.21 -19.72 -13.97
CA ALA A 775 24.08 -18.77 -15.07
C ALA A 775 22.65 -18.78 -15.58
N SER A 776 21.92 -17.70 -15.38
CA SER A 776 20.52 -17.56 -15.84
C SER A 776 20.47 -16.57 -16.98
N CYS A 777 20.12 -17.00 -18.18
CA CYS A 777 20.27 -16.21 -19.40
C CYS A 777 18.99 -16.07 -20.20
N PHE A 778 19.05 -15.21 -21.22
CA PHE A 778 18.04 -15.04 -22.25
C PHE A 778 18.49 -15.72 -23.55
N THR A 779 17.54 -15.94 -24.43
CA THR A 779 17.83 -16.49 -25.77
C THR A 779 17.64 -15.49 -26.91
N ASP A 780 16.92 -14.40 -26.72
CA ASP A 780 16.57 -13.46 -27.79
C ASP A 780 16.53 -11.97 -27.39
N TRP A 781 17.06 -11.59 -26.26
CA TRP A 781 17.20 -10.19 -25.84
C TRP A 781 18.55 -9.63 -26.34
N TRP A 782 18.58 -9.16 -27.57
CA TRP A 782 19.82 -8.73 -28.24
C TRP A 782 19.72 -7.26 -28.64
N ALA A 783 20.89 -6.58 -28.59
CA ALA A 783 21.11 -5.27 -29.16
C ALA A 783 20.11 -4.16 -28.72
N TYR A 784 19.41 -4.32 -27.61
CA TYR A 784 18.52 -3.29 -27.08
C TYR A 784 19.30 -2.19 -26.33
N LYS A 785 20.56 -2.45 -25.96
CA LYS A 785 21.53 -1.46 -25.47
C LYS A 785 22.96 -1.83 -25.81
N PHE A 786 23.89 -0.87 -25.66
CA PHE A 786 25.25 -1.05 -26.12
C PHE A 786 25.99 -2.19 -25.41
N GLU A 787 25.83 -2.35 -24.10
CA GLU A 787 26.56 -3.38 -23.34
C GLU A 787 26.10 -4.83 -23.61
N VAL A 788 25.08 -5.03 -24.45
CA VAL A 788 24.59 -6.36 -24.84
C VAL A 788 24.84 -6.68 -26.32
N ILE A 789 25.73 -5.92 -26.95
CA ILE A 789 26.05 -6.05 -28.41
C ILE A 789 26.55 -7.45 -28.77
N ASP A 790 27.24 -8.13 -27.87
CA ASP A 790 27.82 -9.45 -28.05
C ASP A 790 26.92 -10.60 -27.59
N ALA A 791 25.64 -10.33 -27.28
CA ALA A 791 24.65 -11.37 -26.94
C ALA A 791 24.43 -12.30 -28.14
N ILE A 792 24.36 -13.60 -27.89
CA ILE A 792 24.12 -14.63 -28.91
C ILE A 792 23.06 -15.62 -28.44
N PRO A 793 22.21 -16.19 -29.34
CA PRO A 793 21.06 -17.01 -28.95
C PRO A 793 21.41 -18.38 -28.35
N TYR A 794 22.64 -18.83 -28.49
CA TYR A 794 23.15 -20.12 -28.02
C TYR A 794 24.13 -20.00 -26.85
N ALA A 795 24.26 -18.83 -26.25
CA ALA A 795 25.13 -18.57 -25.10
C ALA A 795 24.89 -19.57 -23.94
N GLY A 796 23.61 -19.85 -23.59
CA GLY A 796 23.27 -20.81 -22.56
C GLY A 796 23.76 -22.22 -22.85
N SER A 797 23.63 -22.71 -24.10
CA SER A 797 24.09 -24.02 -24.51
C SER A 797 25.62 -24.11 -24.41
N LEU A 798 26.35 -23.07 -24.86
CA LEU A 798 27.82 -23.05 -24.75
C LEU A 798 28.30 -23.07 -23.28
N MET A 799 27.68 -22.31 -22.42
CA MET A 799 28.02 -22.32 -20.98
C MET A 799 27.72 -23.68 -20.35
N HIS A 800 26.61 -24.29 -20.71
CA HIS A 800 26.25 -25.63 -20.26
C HIS A 800 27.27 -26.70 -20.69
N GLU A 801 27.68 -26.70 -21.96
CA GLU A 801 28.71 -27.59 -22.48
C GLU A 801 30.08 -27.44 -21.73
N ARG A 802 30.34 -26.28 -21.18
CA ARG A 802 31.53 -25.99 -20.35
C ARG A 802 31.36 -26.35 -18.88
N GLY A 803 30.16 -26.87 -18.49
CA GLY A 803 29.87 -27.34 -17.14
C GLY A 803 29.27 -26.30 -16.20
N ALA A 804 28.87 -25.12 -16.68
CA ALA A 804 28.13 -24.17 -15.88
C ALA A 804 26.68 -24.66 -15.68
N LEU A 805 26.10 -24.37 -14.51
CA LEU A 805 24.69 -24.65 -14.21
C LEU A 805 23.82 -23.56 -14.82
N VAL A 806 23.21 -23.86 -15.98
CA VAL A 806 22.46 -22.88 -16.78
C VAL A 806 20.96 -22.98 -16.54
N SER A 807 20.28 -21.82 -16.43
CA SER A 807 18.83 -21.70 -16.55
C SER A 807 18.46 -20.60 -17.54
N PHE A 808 17.19 -20.58 -17.94
CA PHE A 808 16.61 -19.45 -18.65
C PHE A 808 15.63 -18.73 -17.73
N ASN A 809 15.54 -17.41 -17.84
CA ASN A 809 14.64 -16.56 -17.08
C ASN A 809 13.84 -15.65 -18.01
N SER A 810 12.80 -15.02 -17.48
CA SER A 810 11.97 -14.13 -18.27
C SER A 810 12.41 -12.68 -18.23
N ASP A 811 12.63 -12.14 -17.05
CA ASP A 811 12.76 -10.71 -16.77
C ASP A 811 11.64 -9.85 -17.44
N ASP A 812 10.55 -10.51 -17.81
CA ASP A 812 9.41 -9.94 -18.53
C ASP A 812 8.14 -10.76 -18.31
N SER A 813 6.97 -10.10 -18.10
CA SER A 813 5.71 -10.80 -17.82
C SER A 813 5.18 -11.60 -18.99
N ASP A 814 5.40 -11.13 -20.22
CA ASP A 814 4.96 -11.81 -21.42
C ASP A 814 5.85 -12.98 -21.76
N LEU A 815 7.17 -12.82 -21.58
CA LEU A 815 8.12 -13.92 -21.76
C LEU A 815 7.89 -15.03 -20.72
N ALA A 816 7.59 -14.66 -19.46
CA ALA A 816 7.25 -15.62 -18.39
C ALA A 816 6.11 -16.57 -18.76
N ARG A 817 5.18 -16.14 -19.62
CA ARG A 817 4.05 -16.95 -20.10
C ARG A 817 4.45 -18.03 -21.11
N ARG A 818 5.68 -18.04 -21.61
CA ARG A 818 6.16 -18.92 -22.69
C ARG A 818 7.59 -19.40 -22.46
N MET A 819 8.00 -19.59 -21.22
CA MET A 819 9.34 -20.08 -20.84
C MET A 819 9.73 -21.39 -21.53
N TYR A 820 8.74 -22.27 -21.83
CA TYR A 820 8.97 -23.48 -22.58
C TYR A 820 9.52 -23.22 -24.01
N LEU A 821 9.18 -22.06 -24.60
CA LEU A 821 9.75 -21.67 -25.90
C LEU A 821 11.20 -21.18 -25.77
N GLU A 822 11.58 -20.61 -24.63
CA GLU A 822 12.98 -20.30 -24.34
C GLU A 822 13.82 -21.56 -24.31
N ALA A 823 13.34 -22.59 -23.61
CA ALA A 823 13.97 -23.90 -23.62
C ALA A 823 14.06 -24.51 -25.02
N ALA A 824 13.02 -24.39 -25.84
CA ALA A 824 13.01 -24.88 -27.23
C ALA A 824 14.08 -24.20 -28.12
N LYS A 825 14.45 -22.94 -27.82
CA LYS A 825 15.51 -22.25 -28.55
C LYS A 825 16.89 -22.85 -28.28
N ALA A 826 17.16 -23.37 -27.08
CA ALA A 826 18.39 -24.12 -26.82
C ALA A 826 18.55 -25.37 -27.72
N VAL A 827 17.43 -26.07 -27.96
CA VAL A 827 17.41 -27.18 -28.93
C VAL A 827 17.70 -26.68 -30.31
N LYS A 828 17.05 -25.60 -30.76
CA LYS A 828 17.13 -25.08 -32.11
C LYS A 828 18.48 -24.46 -32.43
N TYR A 829 19.03 -23.67 -31.56
CA TYR A 829 20.23 -22.87 -31.83
C TYR A 829 21.50 -23.49 -31.23
N GLY A 830 21.39 -24.22 -30.12
CA GLY A 830 22.50 -24.80 -29.38
C GLY A 830 22.64 -26.31 -29.57
N ASN A 831 21.72 -26.99 -30.29
CA ASN A 831 21.68 -28.46 -30.44
C ASN A 831 21.59 -29.19 -29.07
N THR A 832 21.13 -28.51 -28.02
CA THR A 832 20.93 -29.12 -26.72
C THR A 832 19.85 -30.21 -26.81
N PRO A 833 20.06 -31.42 -26.26
CA PRO A 833 19.05 -32.46 -26.26
C PRO A 833 17.74 -31.94 -25.65
N PRO A 834 16.55 -32.30 -26.19
CA PRO A 834 15.28 -31.75 -25.71
C PRO A 834 15.03 -31.98 -24.20
N GLU A 835 15.38 -33.16 -23.68
CA GLU A 835 15.26 -33.44 -22.23
C GLU A 835 16.13 -32.52 -21.38
N GLU A 836 17.34 -32.24 -21.85
CA GLU A 836 18.27 -31.34 -21.21
C GLU A 836 17.83 -29.87 -21.30
N ALA A 837 17.30 -29.49 -22.47
CA ALA A 837 16.77 -28.16 -22.68
C ALA A 837 15.57 -27.84 -21.75
N LEU A 838 14.72 -28.82 -21.44
CA LEU A 838 13.63 -28.66 -20.49
C LEU A 838 14.17 -28.38 -19.07
N ASN A 839 15.31 -28.96 -18.70
CA ASN A 839 15.94 -28.72 -17.41
C ASN A 839 16.34 -27.25 -17.19
N PHE A 840 16.57 -26.47 -18.27
CA PHE A 840 16.91 -25.05 -18.16
C PHE A 840 15.77 -24.19 -17.60
N VAL A 841 14.55 -24.71 -17.61
CA VAL A 841 13.35 -24.02 -17.09
C VAL A 841 12.63 -24.84 -15.99
N THR A 842 13.24 -25.94 -15.50
CA THR A 842 12.67 -26.79 -14.47
C THR A 842 13.70 -27.14 -13.38
N LEU A 843 14.54 -28.15 -13.60
CA LEU A 843 15.49 -28.66 -12.61
C LEU A 843 16.63 -27.67 -12.29
N TYR A 844 17.22 -27.04 -13.30
CA TYR A 844 18.39 -26.18 -13.09
C TYR A 844 18.07 -24.86 -12.38
N PRO A 845 16.97 -24.12 -12.70
CA PRO A 845 16.55 -23.01 -11.84
C PRO A 845 16.21 -23.46 -10.42
N ALA A 846 15.64 -24.66 -10.20
CA ALA A 846 15.44 -25.20 -8.85
C ALA A 846 16.78 -25.40 -8.11
N GLN A 847 17.81 -25.91 -8.78
CA GLN A 847 19.15 -26.08 -8.22
C GLN A 847 19.80 -24.73 -7.90
N GLN A 848 19.66 -23.73 -8.80
CA GLN A 848 20.15 -22.38 -8.56
C GLN A 848 19.49 -21.74 -7.34
N LEU A 849 18.19 -21.94 -7.15
CA LEU A 849 17.42 -21.46 -6.00
C LEU A 849 17.56 -22.36 -4.75
N LYS A 850 18.27 -23.49 -4.84
CA LYS A 850 18.49 -24.46 -3.76
C LYS A 850 17.21 -25.14 -3.26
N ILE A 851 16.24 -25.32 -4.14
CA ILE A 851 14.93 -25.95 -3.88
C ILE A 851 14.72 -27.25 -4.67
N ASP A 852 15.73 -27.74 -5.35
CA ASP A 852 15.69 -28.94 -6.21
C ASP A 852 15.36 -30.22 -5.45
N HIS A 853 15.56 -30.25 -4.13
CA HIS A 853 15.12 -31.34 -3.28
C HIS A 853 13.59 -31.39 -3.05
N LEU A 854 12.89 -30.31 -3.39
CA LEU A 854 11.42 -30.16 -3.23
C LEU A 854 10.67 -30.10 -4.57
N VAL A 855 11.26 -29.56 -5.61
CA VAL A 855 10.61 -29.27 -6.90
C VAL A 855 11.59 -29.42 -8.08
N GLY A 856 11.13 -29.13 -9.31
CA GLY A 856 11.97 -29.07 -10.53
C GLY A 856 12.09 -30.39 -11.26
N SER A 857 11.64 -31.51 -10.69
CA SER A 857 11.57 -32.82 -11.36
C SER A 857 10.40 -33.65 -10.83
N LEU A 858 9.93 -34.62 -11.62
CA LEU A 858 8.90 -35.56 -11.20
C LEU A 858 9.54 -36.76 -10.51
N GLU A 859 9.80 -36.62 -9.22
CA GLU A 859 10.44 -37.65 -8.40
C GLU A 859 9.68 -37.87 -7.09
N LYS A 860 9.73 -39.07 -6.59
CA LYS A 860 9.13 -39.44 -5.31
C LYS A 860 9.55 -38.52 -4.17
N GLY A 861 8.58 -38.01 -3.40
CA GLY A 861 8.74 -37.16 -2.24
C GLY A 861 8.75 -35.67 -2.55
N LYS A 862 8.87 -35.27 -3.80
CA LYS A 862 8.80 -33.86 -4.20
C LYS A 862 7.35 -33.37 -4.24
N HIS A 863 7.16 -32.07 -4.19
CA HIS A 863 5.89 -31.43 -4.38
C HIS A 863 5.33 -31.76 -5.77
N ALA A 864 4.06 -32.00 -5.86
CA ALA A 864 3.38 -32.29 -7.11
C ALA A 864 3.08 -30.98 -7.86
N ASP A 865 4.15 -30.30 -8.28
CA ASP A 865 4.14 -29.13 -9.15
C ASP A 865 4.38 -29.62 -10.58
N PHE A 866 3.36 -29.62 -11.42
CA PHE A 866 3.42 -30.18 -12.77
C PHE A 866 2.47 -29.49 -13.74
N VAL A 867 2.75 -29.69 -15.03
CA VAL A 867 1.95 -29.14 -16.14
C VAL A 867 1.53 -30.24 -17.09
N ILE A 868 0.29 -30.19 -17.55
CA ILE A 868 -0.25 -31.08 -18.60
C ILE A 868 -0.29 -30.30 -19.91
N TRP A 869 0.36 -30.83 -20.95
CA TRP A 869 0.50 -30.22 -22.27
C TRP A 869 -0.27 -31.01 -23.33
N SER A 870 -0.73 -30.28 -24.36
CA SER A 870 -1.45 -30.87 -25.51
C SER A 870 -0.54 -31.64 -26.48
N LYS A 871 0.75 -31.27 -26.57
CA LYS A 871 1.80 -31.83 -27.45
C LYS A 871 3.11 -31.89 -26.70
N PRO A 872 4.21 -32.37 -27.29
CA PRO A 872 5.55 -32.29 -26.66
C PRO A 872 5.82 -30.90 -26.11
N PRO A 873 6.39 -30.77 -24.90
CA PRO A 873 6.46 -29.49 -24.18
C PRO A 873 7.25 -28.40 -24.90
N LEU A 874 8.23 -28.77 -25.73
CA LEU A 874 9.07 -27.83 -26.49
C LEU A 874 8.59 -27.61 -27.95
N ASP A 875 7.43 -28.16 -28.32
CA ASP A 875 6.79 -27.88 -29.61
C ASP A 875 6.16 -26.48 -29.60
N SER A 876 6.44 -25.66 -30.61
CA SER A 876 5.86 -24.31 -30.71
C SER A 876 4.33 -24.30 -30.84
N GLY A 877 3.72 -25.40 -31.25
CA GLY A 877 2.27 -25.60 -31.31
C GLY A 877 1.68 -26.26 -30.07
N THR A 878 2.47 -26.48 -29.00
CA THR A 878 1.94 -27.01 -27.76
C THR A 878 1.11 -25.96 -27.02
N THR A 879 0.19 -26.43 -26.18
CA THR A 879 -0.65 -25.59 -25.35
C THR A 879 -0.67 -26.17 -23.94
N CYS A 880 -0.43 -25.34 -22.95
CA CYS A 880 -0.67 -25.70 -21.56
C CYS A 880 -2.17 -25.93 -21.34
N LEU A 881 -2.55 -27.11 -20.90
CA LEU A 881 -3.92 -27.50 -20.60
C LEU A 881 -4.26 -27.28 -19.14
N GLU A 882 -3.38 -27.72 -18.26
CA GLU A 882 -3.55 -27.60 -16.81
C GLU A 882 -2.21 -27.32 -16.13
N THR A 883 -2.22 -26.46 -15.10
CA THR A 883 -1.08 -26.22 -14.21
C THR A 883 -1.47 -26.53 -12.77
N TRP A 884 -0.68 -27.38 -12.16
CA TRP A 884 -0.89 -27.92 -10.82
C TRP A 884 0.27 -27.51 -9.91
N ILE A 885 -0.02 -27.10 -8.68
CA ILE A 885 0.94 -26.77 -7.64
C ILE A 885 0.55 -27.55 -6.38
N GLU A 886 1.46 -28.35 -5.84
CA GLU A 886 1.21 -29.19 -4.65
C GLU A 886 -0.05 -30.03 -4.78
N GLY A 887 -0.29 -30.59 -5.98
CA GLY A 887 -1.46 -31.42 -6.26
C GLY A 887 -2.80 -30.65 -6.33
N VAL A 888 -2.75 -29.32 -6.29
CA VAL A 888 -3.92 -28.45 -6.49
C VAL A 888 -3.89 -27.85 -7.89
N LYS A 889 -5.01 -27.85 -8.59
CA LYS A 889 -5.11 -27.28 -9.93
C LYS A 889 -5.38 -25.78 -9.86
N TYR A 890 -4.44 -24.96 -10.33
CA TYR A 890 -4.53 -23.50 -10.34
C TYR A 890 -4.88 -22.91 -11.71
N PHE A 891 -4.67 -23.67 -12.79
CA PHE A 891 -5.09 -23.29 -14.13
C PHE A 891 -5.72 -24.48 -14.84
N ASP A 892 -6.81 -24.23 -15.54
CA ASP A 892 -7.50 -25.18 -16.41
C ASP A 892 -8.02 -24.44 -17.64
N ARG A 893 -7.49 -24.76 -18.79
CA ARG A 893 -7.82 -24.10 -20.05
C ARG A 893 -9.28 -24.25 -20.46
N PHE A 894 -9.90 -25.35 -20.08
CA PHE A 894 -11.31 -25.59 -20.44
C PHE A 894 -12.26 -24.72 -19.61
N SER A 895 -11.93 -24.49 -18.33
CA SER A 895 -12.73 -23.62 -17.48
C SER A 895 -12.44 -22.11 -17.70
N ASP A 896 -11.32 -21.75 -18.32
CA ASP A 896 -10.95 -20.37 -18.60
C ASP A 896 -11.93 -19.67 -19.55
N SER A 897 -12.51 -20.37 -20.51
CA SER A 897 -13.53 -19.81 -21.42
C SER A 897 -14.81 -19.42 -20.67
N ASP A 898 -15.20 -20.20 -19.66
CA ASP A 898 -16.36 -19.90 -18.82
C ASP A 898 -16.10 -18.67 -17.95
N ARG A 899 -14.92 -18.57 -17.37
CA ARG A 899 -14.46 -17.39 -16.63
C ARG A 899 -14.51 -16.13 -17.50
N THR A 900 -13.94 -16.19 -18.68
CA THR A 900 -13.94 -15.06 -19.63
C THR A 900 -15.37 -14.64 -19.99
N THR A 901 -16.25 -15.62 -20.22
CA THR A 901 -17.67 -15.37 -20.50
C THR A 901 -18.38 -14.72 -19.32
N GLN A 902 -18.12 -15.15 -18.09
CA GLN A 902 -18.68 -14.56 -16.87
C GLN A 902 -18.20 -13.13 -16.68
N ARG A 903 -16.91 -12.85 -16.83
CA ARG A 903 -16.32 -11.49 -16.73
C ARG A 903 -16.93 -10.55 -17.79
N THR A 904 -17.09 -11.02 -19.02
CA THR A 904 -17.72 -10.23 -20.09
C THR A 904 -19.16 -9.88 -19.77
N ARG A 905 -19.95 -10.82 -19.26
CA ARG A 905 -21.34 -10.59 -18.84
C ARG A 905 -21.42 -9.64 -17.66
N GLU A 906 -20.53 -9.78 -16.68
CA GLU A 906 -20.46 -8.87 -15.54
C GLU A 906 -20.11 -7.45 -15.99
N LYS A 907 -19.09 -7.28 -16.84
CA LYS A 907 -18.71 -5.99 -17.41
C LYS A 907 -19.90 -5.33 -18.10
N ALA A 908 -20.58 -6.04 -18.98
CA ALA A 908 -21.76 -5.51 -19.69
C ALA A 908 -22.87 -5.08 -18.71
N ARG A 909 -23.14 -5.86 -17.67
CA ARG A 909 -24.14 -5.52 -16.65
C ARG A 909 -23.74 -4.25 -15.85
N LEU A 910 -22.48 -4.14 -15.47
CA LEU A 910 -21.97 -3.01 -14.71
C LEU A 910 -21.91 -1.73 -15.56
N LEU A 911 -21.55 -1.83 -16.84
CA LEU A 911 -21.61 -0.73 -17.80
C LEU A 911 -23.02 -0.19 -17.94
N GLU A 912 -24.02 -1.06 -18.13
CA GLU A 912 -25.43 -0.67 -18.16
C GLU A 912 -25.85 0.07 -16.87
N LYS A 913 -25.41 -0.43 -15.72
CA LYS A 913 -25.69 0.20 -14.43
C LYS A 913 -25.04 1.57 -14.32
N ALA A 914 -23.79 1.69 -14.75
CA ALA A 914 -23.02 2.92 -14.73
C ALA A 914 -23.60 3.99 -15.67
N LYS A 915 -23.93 3.62 -16.91
CA LYS A 915 -24.60 4.50 -17.88
C LYS A 915 -25.92 5.05 -17.35
N LYS A 916 -26.70 4.21 -16.66
CA LYS A 916 -27.95 4.65 -15.99
C LYS A 916 -27.67 5.63 -14.84
N ALA A 917 -26.64 5.40 -14.06
CA ALA A 917 -26.31 6.25 -12.91
C ALA A 917 -25.95 7.69 -13.34
N VAL A 918 -25.28 7.86 -14.48
CA VAL A 918 -24.91 9.17 -15.03
C VAL A 918 -25.92 9.71 -16.06
N ASN A 919 -27.06 9.03 -16.27
CA ASN A 919 -28.09 9.38 -17.28
C ASN A 919 -27.49 9.52 -18.70
N PHE A 920 -26.55 8.64 -19.05
CA PHE A 920 -25.90 8.65 -20.34
C PHE A 920 -26.90 8.64 -21.49
N LYS A 921 -26.70 9.53 -22.44
CA LYS A 921 -27.40 9.58 -23.72
C LYS A 921 -26.34 9.64 -24.80
N PRO A 922 -26.32 8.71 -25.75
CA PRO A 922 -25.39 8.79 -26.87
C PRO A 922 -25.50 10.15 -27.55
N SER A 923 -24.35 10.83 -27.71
CA SER A 923 -24.32 12.11 -28.39
C SER A 923 -24.69 11.89 -29.86
N SER A 924 -25.69 12.62 -30.38
CA SER A 924 -25.85 12.75 -31.80
C SER A 924 -24.76 13.69 -32.31
N SER A 925 -23.64 13.12 -32.65
CA SER A 925 -22.50 13.65 -33.39
C SER A 925 -22.46 15.18 -33.64
N ASP A 926 -21.89 15.94 -32.70
CA ASP A 926 -21.15 17.16 -32.97
C ASP A 926 -19.96 17.28 -31.98
N PRO A 927 -18.71 17.06 -32.41
CA PRO A 927 -17.54 17.08 -31.55
C PRO A 927 -17.14 18.45 -31.00
N SER A 928 -17.88 19.50 -31.32
CA SER A 928 -17.47 20.88 -31.04
C SER A 928 -18.04 21.49 -29.75
N SER A 929 -18.72 20.69 -28.92
CA SER A 929 -19.37 21.18 -27.69
C SER A 929 -18.83 20.63 -26.37
N GLU A 930 -17.70 19.93 -26.37
CA GLU A 930 -17.08 19.49 -25.12
C GLU A 930 -16.58 20.69 -24.33
N THR A 931 -16.96 20.77 -23.06
CA THR A 931 -16.42 21.78 -22.15
C THR A 931 -15.03 21.38 -21.69
N GLU A 932 -14.13 22.36 -21.45
CA GLU A 932 -12.78 22.17 -20.95
C GLU A 932 -12.76 21.33 -19.64
N GLU A 933 -13.83 21.40 -18.87
CA GLU A 933 -14.04 20.70 -17.59
C GLU A 933 -14.37 19.20 -17.78
N GLU A 934 -15.14 18.86 -18.83
CA GLU A 934 -15.43 17.47 -19.22
C GLU A 934 -14.19 16.77 -19.75
N TRP A 935 -13.40 17.45 -20.57
CA TRP A 935 -12.13 16.97 -21.10
C TRP A 935 -11.08 16.73 -19.99
N HIS A 936 -11.02 17.61 -18.99
CA HIS A 936 -10.13 17.44 -17.84
C HIS A 936 -10.54 16.25 -16.97
N THR A 937 -11.82 16.03 -16.73
CA THR A 937 -12.35 14.87 -15.99
C THR A 937 -12.03 13.58 -16.72
N TRP A 938 -12.07 13.59 -18.03
CA TRP A 938 -11.74 12.49 -18.91
C TRP A 938 -10.24 12.12 -18.84
N GLN A 939 -9.37 13.10 -18.91
CA GLN A 939 -7.92 12.91 -18.73
C GLN A 939 -7.60 12.30 -17.37
N LEU A 940 -8.19 12.81 -16.30
CA LEU A 940 -8.00 12.27 -14.94
C LEU A 940 -8.49 10.82 -14.81
N PHE A 941 -9.56 10.46 -15.48
CA PHE A 941 -10.07 9.08 -15.49
C PHE A 941 -9.11 8.13 -16.19
N PHE A 942 -8.66 8.49 -17.40
CA PHE A 942 -7.67 7.68 -18.13
C PHE A 942 -6.31 7.65 -17.44
N GLN A 943 -5.88 8.74 -16.87
CA GLN A 943 -4.62 8.79 -16.12
C GLN A 943 -4.67 7.87 -14.90
N ARG A 944 -5.77 7.83 -14.15
CA ARG A 944 -5.98 6.87 -13.04
C ARG A 944 -6.09 5.42 -13.52
N ALA A 945 -6.70 5.20 -14.69
CA ALA A 945 -6.77 3.86 -15.29
C ALA A 945 -5.39 3.40 -15.77
N LEU A 946 -4.58 4.30 -16.31
CA LEU A 946 -3.19 4.05 -16.72
C LEU A 946 -2.27 3.86 -15.50
N GLU A 947 -2.40 4.67 -14.44
CA GLU A 947 -1.66 4.50 -13.19
C GLU A 947 -1.94 3.15 -12.54
N LYS A 948 -3.18 2.65 -12.61
CA LYS A 948 -3.52 1.30 -12.18
C LYS A 948 -3.01 0.20 -13.11
N GLN A 949 -2.93 0.46 -14.41
CA GLN A 949 -2.25 -0.44 -15.34
C GLN A 949 -0.74 -0.45 -15.12
N ASP A 950 -0.15 0.70 -14.75
CA ASP A 950 1.28 0.80 -14.41
C ASP A 950 1.62 0.12 -13.07
N GLU A 951 0.68 0.02 -12.12
CA GLU A 951 0.84 -0.86 -10.93
C GLU A 951 0.93 -2.34 -11.32
N GLY A 952 0.45 -2.73 -12.49
CA GLY A 952 0.58 -4.05 -13.10
C GLY A 952 1.57 -4.13 -14.26
N ARG A 953 2.10 -3.02 -14.75
CA ARG A 953 3.16 -3.01 -15.76
C ARG A 953 4.49 -3.35 -15.11
N ILE A 954 5.18 -4.24 -15.77
CA ILE A 954 6.57 -4.54 -15.46
C ILE A 954 7.37 -3.33 -15.89
N ILE A 955 7.97 -2.70 -14.93
CA ILE A 955 9.09 -1.83 -15.18
C ILE A 955 10.24 -2.79 -15.45
N HIS A 956 10.71 -2.86 -16.70
CA HIS A 956 11.91 -3.60 -17.05
C HIS A 956 13.06 -3.12 -16.17
N CYS A 957 14.06 -3.97 -15.94
CA CYS A 957 15.27 -3.56 -15.22
C CYS A 957 15.95 -2.30 -15.84
N ASP A 958 15.50 -1.88 -17.00
CA ASP A 958 16.03 -0.78 -17.79
C ASP A 958 15.15 0.51 -17.77
N ASP A 959 13.92 0.48 -17.21
CA ASP A 959 13.08 1.63 -16.88
C ASP A 959 13.28 1.97 -15.39
#